data_50f72c78346a8324f7c8cffe92eb268a
#
_entry.id   50f72c78346a8324f7c8cffe92eb268a
#
_cell.length_a   1.000
_cell.length_b   1.000
_cell.length_c   1.000
_cell.angle_alpha   90.00
_cell.angle_beta   90.00
_cell.angle_gamma   90.00
#
_symmetry.space_group_name_H-M   'P 1'
#
loop_
_entity.id
_entity.type
_entity.pdbx_description
1 polymer ?
#
loop_
_entity_poly.entity_id
_entity_poly.type
_entity_poly.pdbx_seq_one_letter_code
_entity_poly.pdbx_strand_id
1 'polypeptide(L)'
;MLFTLAALSLAAKEPAPENTGPVPQFNPAGGVFTEKVAVTLASPVAGAFIRYTWNGTEPTFRSPALTNTLTILANTHLRARLFVPGQPPGPVVGQSYVVTSRDLTTFSSDLPLIFLNTFGTAVTRDQKSFASVHVTAPGPDGRARVTGLADFDGRAQIHYRGFSSLRYLKRSYTVRLRDDATNKVDAPLLGLPKDSEWVLYAPYADKTLLRNVLAYDLSRALGHYAPRTRFVEAFVNESGTQTSRANYMGVFVLVEKIKRGENRVNLAKLAKDDLAEPAITGGYIFKKDHEETASVGRPSATGWGQLVPSYYFSGPGSFPADPAGWRSIPIQGGGRFKGGRGAGSSDGISLQDRTGSIATRQAGQFFVVEPDPDKIPAEQSAWLQKHLNEFETVFYGEDFADPKKGYPAYLDAASFIDYHLLVELTKNVDGYRFSTFFSKDRAGKIKMEPVWDWDLAFGNANGKQGFKPESWYWPYLDNAQYPWFRRLFEDPDFAQQYVDRYAQLRAGAFSTPSLLARMDGFSGRLREAQARNFQRWPILDKEVWPNYYTGQSWDEELLWMRNFLRRRVAWIDLQFIAVPQLTRSQEGARLLTATPGAKIYYTLDGSDPRVSGGAVTDLAREYTGAFPLPADTKLVARAKVGTRWSAPFTPGRK
;
A
#
# COMPACT_ATOMS: atom_id res chain seq x y z
N MET A 1 -65.79 0.75 -4.84
CA MET A 1 -64.80 1.82 -4.77
C MET A 1 -63.48 1.24 -5.16
N LEU A 2 -63.12 1.36 -6.44
CA LEU A 2 -61.81 0.92 -6.96
C LEU A 2 -60.80 2.06 -6.75
N PHE A 3 -59.73 1.78 -6.04
CA PHE A 3 -58.59 2.69 -6.00
C PHE A 3 -57.57 2.25 -7.07
N THR A 4 -57.39 3.07 -8.06
CA THR A 4 -56.35 2.94 -9.09
C THR A 4 -55.04 3.47 -8.51
N LEU A 5 -54.02 2.60 -8.30
CA LEU A 5 -52.64 3.02 -8.03
C LEU A 5 -52.00 3.50 -9.34
N ALA A 6 -51.69 4.78 -9.40
CA ALA A 6 -50.84 5.31 -10.45
C ALA A 6 -49.35 4.98 -10.12
N ALA A 7 -48.74 4.16 -10.95
CA ALA A 7 -47.29 3.91 -10.91
C ALA A 7 -46.55 5.14 -11.45
N LEU A 8 -45.85 5.88 -10.60
CA LEU A 8 -44.89 6.89 -11.04
C LEU A 8 -43.65 6.16 -11.62
N SER A 9 -43.52 6.16 -12.92
CA SER A 9 -42.32 5.80 -13.63
C SER A 9 -41.23 6.85 -13.34
N LEU A 10 -40.23 6.53 -12.54
CA LEU A 10 -38.98 7.30 -12.52
C LEU A 10 -38.26 7.05 -13.85
N ALA A 11 -38.43 7.96 -14.80
CA ALA A 11 -37.61 7.98 -16.00
C ALA A 11 -36.14 8.21 -15.58
N ALA A 12 -35.25 7.26 -15.91
CA ALA A 12 -33.82 7.44 -15.79
C ALA A 12 -33.44 8.69 -16.60
N LYS A 13 -32.80 9.66 -15.94
CA LYS A 13 -32.35 10.89 -16.59
C LYS A 13 -31.28 10.47 -17.63
N GLU A 14 -31.65 10.53 -18.90
CA GLU A 14 -30.67 10.36 -19.99
C GLU A 14 -29.47 11.29 -19.76
N PRO A 15 -28.22 10.83 -19.97
CA PRO A 15 -27.08 11.71 -19.93
C PRO A 15 -27.31 12.85 -20.92
N ALA A 16 -27.11 14.09 -20.46
CA ALA A 16 -27.22 15.25 -21.34
C ALA A 16 -26.30 15.04 -22.54
N PRO A 17 -26.74 15.32 -23.78
CA PRO A 17 -25.96 15.13 -24.98
C PRO A 17 -24.62 15.85 -24.83
N GLU A 18 -23.51 15.17 -25.14
CA GLU A 18 -22.19 15.79 -25.17
C GLU A 18 -22.25 16.99 -26.10
N ASN A 19 -21.94 18.17 -25.56
CA ASN A 19 -21.89 19.40 -26.36
C ASN A 19 -20.62 19.36 -27.21
N THR A 20 -20.71 18.83 -28.42
CA THR A 20 -19.61 18.67 -29.37
C THR A 20 -19.38 19.91 -30.25
N GLY A 21 -19.94 21.05 -29.90
CA GLY A 21 -19.80 22.30 -30.64
C GLY A 21 -18.37 22.83 -30.72
N PRO A 22 -18.11 23.87 -31.55
CA PRO A 22 -16.80 24.48 -31.67
C PRO A 22 -16.33 25.10 -30.36
N VAL A 23 -15.02 25.07 -30.11
CA VAL A 23 -14.38 25.54 -28.88
C VAL A 23 -13.36 26.63 -29.16
N PRO A 24 -13.10 27.55 -28.20
CA PRO A 24 -11.99 28.49 -28.28
C PRO A 24 -10.64 27.79 -28.38
N GLN A 25 -9.74 28.30 -29.21
CA GLN A 25 -8.36 27.83 -29.32
C GLN A 25 -7.44 28.75 -28.50
N PHE A 26 -6.59 28.18 -27.66
CA PHE A 26 -5.64 28.87 -26.80
C PHE A 26 -4.25 28.87 -27.43
N ASN A 27 -3.59 30.00 -27.48
CA ASN A 27 -2.21 30.12 -27.95
C ASN A 27 -1.40 31.07 -27.05
N PRO A 28 -0.34 30.58 -26.36
CA PRO A 28 0.00 29.17 -26.25
C PRO A 28 -1.03 28.36 -25.46
N ALA A 29 -1.01 27.05 -25.64
CA ALA A 29 -1.73 26.13 -24.75
C ALA A 29 -1.23 26.25 -23.31
N GLY A 30 -1.98 25.68 -22.35
CA GLY A 30 -1.55 25.59 -20.95
C GLY A 30 -0.18 24.93 -20.79
N GLY A 31 0.45 25.16 -19.65
CA GLY A 31 1.79 24.64 -19.35
C GLY A 31 2.49 25.48 -18.28
N VAL A 32 3.82 25.32 -18.19
CA VAL A 32 4.67 26.07 -17.26
C VAL A 32 5.40 27.18 -17.98
N PHE A 33 5.34 28.39 -17.44
CA PHE A 33 5.92 29.61 -18.00
C PHE A 33 6.69 30.37 -16.93
N THR A 34 7.76 31.07 -17.36
CA THR A 34 8.55 31.87 -16.44
C THR A 34 8.02 33.31 -16.41
N GLU A 35 7.75 33.83 -15.22
CA GLU A 35 7.34 35.21 -14.90
C GLU A 35 5.99 35.64 -15.46
N LYS A 36 5.70 35.39 -16.73
CA LYS A 36 4.44 35.77 -17.40
C LYS A 36 4.25 35.00 -18.71
N VAL A 37 2.99 34.96 -19.15
CA VAL A 37 2.66 34.49 -20.49
C VAL A 37 1.56 35.36 -21.10
N ALA A 38 1.70 35.69 -22.37
CA ALA A 38 0.66 36.35 -23.16
C ALA A 38 -0.15 35.28 -23.90
N VAL A 39 -1.45 35.23 -23.65
CA VAL A 39 -2.36 34.20 -24.20
C VAL A 39 -3.37 34.87 -25.11
N THR A 40 -3.45 34.39 -26.35
CA THR A 40 -4.50 34.74 -27.28
C THR A 40 -5.54 33.61 -27.36
N LEU A 41 -6.80 33.96 -27.53
CA LEU A 41 -7.87 32.99 -27.80
C LEU A 41 -8.48 33.32 -29.17
N ALA A 42 -8.63 32.29 -30.00
CA ALA A 42 -9.24 32.41 -31.30
C ALA A 42 -10.55 31.60 -31.37
N SER A 43 -11.53 32.13 -32.09
CA SER A 43 -12.76 31.43 -32.42
C SER A 43 -12.66 30.82 -33.82
N PRO A 44 -12.96 29.53 -33.99
CA PRO A 44 -13.10 28.93 -35.31
C PRO A 44 -14.41 29.32 -36.01
N VAL A 45 -15.30 30.04 -35.32
CA VAL A 45 -16.63 30.47 -35.83
C VAL A 45 -16.65 31.98 -35.98
N ALA A 46 -16.94 32.44 -37.19
CA ALA A 46 -17.10 33.88 -37.46
C ALA A 46 -18.30 34.44 -36.70
N GLY A 47 -18.13 35.64 -36.12
CA GLY A 47 -19.19 36.33 -35.36
C GLY A 47 -19.48 35.76 -33.95
N ALA A 48 -18.75 34.74 -33.51
CA ALA A 48 -18.85 34.23 -32.14
C ALA A 48 -18.14 35.15 -31.15
N PHE A 49 -18.67 35.25 -29.94
CA PHE A 49 -18.05 35.95 -28.82
C PHE A 49 -17.35 34.95 -27.91
N ILE A 50 -16.11 35.22 -27.50
CA ILE A 50 -15.40 34.43 -26.49
C ILE A 50 -15.64 35.08 -25.13
N ARG A 51 -16.18 34.32 -24.19
CA ARG A 51 -16.25 34.68 -22.76
C ARG A 51 -15.28 33.82 -21.98
N TYR A 52 -14.66 34.37 -20.95
CA TYR A 52 -13.68 33.69 -20.15
C TYR A 52 -13.78 33.96 -18.66
N THR A 53 -13.15 33.11 -17.84
CA THR A 53 -12.97 33.27 -16.39
C THR A 53 -11.55 32.90 -16.00
N TRP A 54 -11.00 33.60 -14.98
CA TRP A 54 -9.65 33.38 -14.46
C TRP A 54 -9.58 32.36 -13.31
N ASN A 55 -10.70 32.10 -12.66
CA ASN A 55 -10.81 31.38 -11.38
C ASN A 55 -11.35 29.97 -11.55
N GLY A 56 -11.39 29.44 -12.76
CA GLY A 56 -11.90 28.12 -13.05
C GLY A 56 -13.41 27.95 -12.97
N THR A 57 -14.20 29.02 -12.72
CA THR A 57 -15.66 28.97 -12.81
C THR A 57 -16.11 28.85 -14.27
N GLU A 58 -17.32 28.38 -14.50
CA GLU A 58 -17.87 28.25 -15.85
C GLU A 58 -18.17 29.64 -16.46
N PRO A 59 -17.65 29.95 -17.68
CA PRO A 59 -17.94 31.19 -18.36
C PRO A 59 -19.42 31.26 -18.76
N THR A 60 -20.09 32.37 -18.38
CA THR A 60 -21.47 32.67 -18.73
C THR A 60 -21.52 33.85 -19.70
N PHE A 61 -22.69 34.18 -20.23
CA PHE A 61 -22.86 35.37 -21.08
C PHE A 61 -22.49 36.69 -20.35
N ARG A 62 -22.52 36.68 -19.01
CA ARG A 62 -22.16 37.83 -18.18
C ARG A 62 -20.63 37.89 -17.85
N SER A 63 -19.90 36.84 -18.17
CA SER A 63 -18.43 36.79 -17.93
C SER A 63 -17.72 37.80 -18.85
N PRO A 64 -16.50 38.22 -18.52
CA PRO A 64 -15.70 39.13 -19.35
C PRO A 64 -15.63 38.67 -20.80
N ALA A 65 -15.76 39.60 -21.73
CA ALA A 65 -15.56 39.36 -23.15
C ALA A 65 -14.06 39.45 -23.47
N LEU A 66 -13.61 38.58 -24.35
CA LEU A 66 -12.26 38.69 -24.88
C LEU A 66 -12.20 39.88 -25.86
N THR A 67 -11.36 40.87 -25.58
CA THR A 67 -11.11 42.00 -26.46
C THR A 67 -9.68 42.07 -26.97
N ASN A 68 -8.74 41.49 -26.20
CA ASN A 68 -7.29 41.58 -26.49
C ASN A 68 -6.58 40.32 -25.95
N THR A 69 -5.26 40.28 -26.18
CA THR A 69 -4.35 39.31 -25.56
C THR A 69 -4.42 39.40 -24.03
N LEU A 70 -4.54 38.26 -23.38
CA LEU A 70 -4.56 38.14 -21.93
C LEU A 70 -3.14 37.96 -21.40
N THR A 71 -2.68 38.82 -20.51
CA THR A 71 -1.38 38.64 -19.83
C THR A 71 -1.59 37.96 -18.51
N ILE A 72 -1.05 36.76 -18.37
CA ILE A 72 -1.11 35.93 -17.15
C ILE A 72 0.18 36.12 -16.37
N LEU A 73 0.08 36.59 -15.12
CA LEU A 73 1.20 36.93 -14.23
C LEU A 73 1.32 36.00 -13.03
N ALA A 74 0.30 35.14 -12.80
CA ALA A 74 0.21 34.23 -11.67
C ALA A 74 -0.45 32.91 -12.12
N ASN A 75 -0.37 31.88 -11.29
CA ASN A 75 -1.02 30.60 -11.59
C ASN A 75 -2.50 30.82 -11.85
N THR A 76 -2.96 30.39 -13.02
CA THR A 76 -4.30 30.69 -13.52
C THR A 76 -4.89 29.45 -14.20
N HIS A 77 -6.13 29.12 -13.85
CA HIS A 77 -6.94 28.22 -14.66
C HIS A 77 -7.92 29.02 -15.48
N LEU A 78 -7.52 29.31 -16.73
CA LEU A 78 -8.31 30.10 -17.69
C LEU A 78 -9.33 29.18 -18.35
N ARG A 79 -10.63 29.46 -18.17
CA ARG A 79 -11.72 28.78 -18.87
C ARG A 79 -12.36 29.72 -19.88
N ALA A 80 -12.72 29.18 -21.03
CA ALA A 80 -13.33 29.96 -22.10
C ALA A 80 -14.46 29.18 -22.77
N ARG A 81 -15.41 29.92 -23.35
CA ARG A 81 -16.58 29.40 -24.04
C ARG A 81 -16.99 30.31 -25.19
N LEU A 82 -17.44 29.69 -26.29
CA LEU A 82 -18.02 30.44 -27.41
C LEU A 82 -19.50 30.68 -27.19
N PHE A 83 -19.93 31.87 -27.58
CA PHE A 83 -21.33 32.27 -27.67
C PHE A 83 -21.60 32.73 -29.10
N VAL A 84 -22.39 31.98 -29.83
CA VAL A 84 -22.80 32.29 -31.18
C VAL A 84 -24.21 32.87 -31.14
N PRO A 85 -24.48 34.04 -31.73
CA PRO A 85 -25.83 34.60 -31.73
C PRO A 85 -26.90 33.60 -32.25
N GLY A 86 -27.97 33.44 -31.52
CA GLY A 86 -29.08 32.54 -31.86
C GLY A 86 -28.81 31.04 -31.61
N GLN A 87 -27.66 30.68 -31.02
CA GLN A 87 -27.34 29.31 -30.66
C GLN A 87 -27.16 29.09 -29.16
N PRO A 88 -27.36 27.88 -28.63
CA PRO A 88 -26.97 27.55 -27.27
C PRO A 88 -25.48 27.79 -27.04
N PRO A 89 -25.07 28.08 -25.79
CA PRO A 89 -23.64 28.24 -25.46
C PRO A 89 -22.83 27.01 -25.84
N GLY A 90 -21.67 27.20 -26.47
CA GLY A 90 -20.75 26.15 -26.85
C GLY A 90 -20.16 25.39 -25.64
N PRO A 91 -19.31 24.37 -25.84
CA PRO A 91 -18.61 23.67 -24.77
C PRO A 91 -17.68 24.62 -24.00
N VAL A 92 -17.47 24.33 -22.73
CA VAL A 92 -16.44 25.00 -21.92
C VAL A 92 -15.13 24.26 -22.07
N VAL A 93 -14.04 24.98 -22.36
CA VAL A 93 -12.68 24.46 -22.35
C VAL A 93 -11.81 25.26 -21.39
N GLY A 94 -10.85 24.61 -20.76
CA GLY A 94 -9.95 25.23 -19.83
C GLY A 94 -8.50 24.86 -20.08
N GLN A 95 -7.60 25.79 -19.75
CA GLN A 95 -6.16 25.61 -19.78
C GLN A 95 -5.56 26.10 -18.47
N SER A 96 -4.62 25.32 -17.91
CA SER A 96 -3.89 25.68 -16.71
C SER A 96 -2.54 26.30 -17.07
N TYR A 97 -2.30 27.50 -16.60
CA TYR A 97 -1.04 28.23 -16.76
C TYR A 97 -0.34 28.29 -15.42
N VAL A 98 0.75 27.54 -15.29
CA VAL A 98 1.63 27.58 -14.11
C VAL A 98 2.72 28.62 -14.38
N VAL A 99 2.65 29.72 -13.66
CA VAL A 99 3.63 30.80 -13.80
C VAL A 99 4.66 30.67 -12.67
N THR A 100 5.92 30.50 -13.04
CA THR A 100 7.03 30.35 -12.10
C THR A 100 7.85 31.64 -11.98
N SER A 101 8.33 31.92 -10.77
CA SER A 101 9.27 33.03 -10.53
C SER A 101 10.67 32.70 -11.02
N ARG A 102 11.52 33.72 -11.17
CA ARG A 102 12.91 33.59 -11.66
C ARG A 102 13.76 32.65 -10.82
N ASP A 103 13.51 32.55 -9.51
CA ASP A 103 14.28 31.71 -8.60
C ASP A 103 14.16 30.21 -8.91
N LEU A 104 13.16 29.79 -9.71
CA LEU A 104 13.00 28.42 -10.19
C LEU A 104 13.66 28.12 -11.54
N THR A 105 14.11 29.11 -12.30
CA THR A 105 14.67 28.90 -13.65
C THR A 105 15.90 28.00 -13.65
N THR A 106 16.68 28.03 -12.57
CA THR A 106 17.90 27.23 -12.39
C THR A 106 17.64 25.94 -11.62
N PHE A 107 16.39 25.69 -11.18
CA PHE A 107 16.09 24.48 -10.43
C PHE A 107 16.09 23.26 -11.35
N SER A 108 16.84 22.25 -10.97
CA SER A 108 16.84 20.95 -11.64
C SER A 108 17.04 19.83 -10.63
N SER A 109 16.56 18.64 -10.97
CA SER A 109 16.67 17.44 -10.13
C SER A 109 16.97 16.21 -10.97
N ASP A 110 17.63 15.22 -10.36
CA ASP A 110 17.74 13.86 -10.89
C ASP A 110 16.43 13.05 -10.69
N LEU A 111 15.49 13.58 -9.91
CA LEU A 111 14.13 13.05 -9.76
C LEU A 111 13.14 13.81 -10.65
N PRO A 112 12.04 13.19 -11.08
CA PRO A 112 10.92 13.89 -11.69
C PRO A 112 10.36 14.98 -10.77
N LEU A 113 9.82 16.05 -11.35
CA LEU A 113 9.17 17.13 -10.62
C LEU A 113 7.66 17.03 -10.79
N ILE A 114 6.91 17.30 -9.72
CA ILE A 114 5.45 17.41 -9.74
C ILE A 114 5.01 18.76 -9.17
N PHE A 115 4.16 19.47 -9.91
CA PHE A 115 3.60 20.74 -9.51
C PHE A 115 2.10 20.58 -9.30
N LEU A 116 1.61 20.96 -8.12
CA LEU A 116 0.20 21.02 -7.77
C LEU A 116 -0.17 22.47 -7.51
N ASN A 117 -1.15 23.01 -8.25
CA ASN A 117 -1.63 24.37 -8.04
C ASN A 117 -3.15 24.36 -7.84
N THR A 118 -3.61 24.93 -6.73
CA THR A 118 -5.04 24.98 -6.38
C THR A 118 -5.65 26.36 -6.62
N PHE A 119 -4.92 27.26 -7.25
CA PHE A 119 -5.39 28.60 -7.66
C PHE A 119 -6.03 29.41 -6.52
N GLY A 120 -5.44 29.36 -5.33
CA GLY A 120 -5.92 30.08 -4.15
C GLY A 120 -6.89 29.30 -3.27
N THR A 121 -7.19 28.04 -3.60
CA THR A 121 -8.04 27.18 -2.76
C THR A 121 -7.18 26.33 -1.82
N ALA A 122 -7.42 26.42 -0.52
CA ALA A 122 -6.73 25.57 0.46
C ALA A 122 -7.10 24.10 0.28
N VAL A 123 -6.10 23.22 0.44
CA VAL A 123 -6.34 21.78 0.45
C VAL A 123 -6.80 21.35 1.84
N THR A 124 -7.85 20.54 1.91
CA THR A 124 -8.37 19.99 3.16
C THR A 124 -8.48 18.46 3.08
N ARG A 125 -8.82 17.80 4.18
CA ARG A 125 -9.11 16.36 4.19
C ARG A 125 -10.47 16.06 3.58
N ASP A 126 -11.48 16.86 3.92
CA ASP A 126 -12.89 16.52 3.71
C ASP A 126 -13.42 17.04 2.37
N GLN A 127 -12.77 18.04 1.81
CA GLN A 127 -13.17 18.63 0.53
C GLN A 127 -12.12 18.32 -0.56
N LYS A 128 -12.62 17.97 -1.73
CA LYS A 128 -11.81 17.76 -2.93
C LYS A 128 -11.59 19.13 -3.59
N SER A 129 -10.37 19.67 -3.42
CA SER A 129 -9.97 20.91 -4.07
C SER A 129 -9.59 20.64 -5.52
N PHE A 130 -10.04 21.52 -6.42
CA PHE A 130 -9.58 21.51 -7.80
C PHE A 130 -8.10 21.95 -7.86
N ALA A 131 -7.31 21.27 -8.70
CA ALA A 131 -5.91 21.62 -8.94
C ALA A 131 -5.49 21.33 -10.39
N SER A 132 -4.46 22.03 -10.87
CA SER A 132 -3.65 21.54 -11.98
C SER A 132 -2.57 20.60 -11.46
N VAL A 133 -2.21 19.63 -12.28
CA VAL A 133 -1.08 18.72 -12.08
C VAL A 133 -0.19 18.81 -13.29
N HIS A 134 1.06 19.23 -13.08
CA HIS A 134 2.09 19.24 -14.10
C HIS A 134 3.25 18.37 -13.64
N VAL A 135 3.70 17.44 -14.47
CA VAL A 135 4.77 16.48 -14.15
C VAL A 135 5.85 16.60 -15.23
N THR A 136 7.10 16.80 -14.81
CA THR A 136 8.25 16.74 -15.71
C THR A 136 9.15 15.58 -15.35
N ALA A 137 9.53 14.77 -16.33
CA ALA A 137 10.48 13.68 -16.18
C ALA A 137 11.92 14.20 -16.46
N PRO A 138 12.96 13.49 -15.95
CA PRO A 138 14.33 13.76 -16.36
C PRO A 138 14.51 13.60 -17.87
N GLY A 139 15.14 14.58 -18.49
CA GLY A 139 15.52 14.56 -19.89
C GLY A 139 16.68 13.60 -20.19
N PRO A 140 17.21 13.63 -21.44
CA PRO A 140 18.33 12.78 -21.84
C PRO A 140 19.63 12.99 -21.02
N ASP A 141 19.78 14.16 -20.42
CA ASP A 141 20.88 14.50 -19.51
C ASP A 141 20.66 14.01 -18.06
N GLY A 142 19.59 13.26 -17.82
CA GLY A 142 19.22 12.76 -16.48
C GLY A 142 18.63 13.83 -15.56
N ARG A 143 18.26 15.03 -16.08
CA ARG A 143 17.76 16.14 -15.26
C ARG A 143 16.33 16.53 -15.61
N ALA A 144 15.48 16.57 -14.62
CA ALA A 144 14.17 17.22 -14.71
C ALA A 144 14.32 18.71 -14.42
N ARG A 145 13.67 19.55 -15.22
CA ARG A 145 13.65 21.01 -15.08
C ARG A 145 12.21 21.51 -15.02
N VAL A 146 12.04 22.66 -14.42
CA VAL A 146 10.73 23.27 -14.21
C VAL A 146 9.99 23.50 -15.54
N THR A 147 10.72 23.98 -16.56
CA THR A 147 10.22 24.19 -17.92
C THR A 147 10.58 23.05 -18.86
N GLY A 148 10.86 21.85 -18.32
CA GLY A 148 11.17 20.66 -19.10
C GLY A 148 9.95 20.11 -19.82
N LEU A 149 10.18 19.10 -20.68
CA LEU A 149 9.09 18.40 -21.35
C LEU A 149 8.15 17.77 -20.32
N ALA A 150 6.87 18.05 -20.45
CA ALA A 150 5.86 17.47 -19.59
C ALA A 150 5.68 15.97 -19.87
N ASP A 151 5.78 15.13 -18.83
CA ASP A 151 5.31 13.76 -18.84
C ASP A 151 3.77 13.73 -18.75
N PHE A 152 3.22 14.67 -17.99
CA PHE A 152 1.79 14.89 -17.86
C PHE A 152 1.48 16.35 -17.57
N ASP A 153 0.44 16.88 -18.19
CA ASP A 153 -0.16 18.17 -17.87
C ASP A 153 -1.68 18.05 -17.92
N GLY A 154 -2.35 18.39 -16.81
CA GLY A 154 -3.78 18.23 -16.73
C GLY A 154 -4.38 18.71 -15.40
N ARG A 155 -5.64 18.31 -15.19
CA ARG A 155 -6.41 18.68 -14.00
C ARG A 155 -6.55 17.52 -13.04
N ALA A 156 -6.73 17.84 -11.77
CA ALA A 156 -7.06 16.87 -10.74
C ALA A 156 -7.99 17.47 -9.68
N GLN A 157 -8.62 16.59 -8.94
CA GLN A 157 -9.15 16.84 -7.62
C GLN A 157 -8.19 16.28 -6.59
N ILE A 158 -7.77 17.12 -5.65
CA ILE A 158 -6.82 16.71 -4.59
C ILE A 158 -7.42 16.95 -3.20
N HIS A 159 -7.00 16.15 -2.24
CA HIS A 159 -7.30 16.34 -0.82
C HIS A 159 -6.20 15.68 0.02
N TYR A 160 -6.04 16.12 1.27
CA TYR A 160 -5.14 15.46 2.20
C TYR A 160 -5.64 14.06 2.53
N ARG A 161 -4.71 13.14 2.72
CA ARG A 161 -4.98 11.77 3.15
C ARG A 161 -4.10 11.35 4.30
N GLY A 162 -4.51 10.27 4.96
CA GLY A 162 -3.88 9.69 6.12
C GLY A 162 -4.78 9.78 7.35
N PHE A 163 -4.38 9.12 8.42
CA PHE A 163 -5.01 9.19 9.73
C PHE A 163 -4.06 9.87 10.71
N SER A 164 -3.09 9.13 11.25
CA SER A 164 -2.07 9.66 12.15
C SER A 164 -1.11 10.64 11.47
N SER A 165 -0.81 10.43 10.18
CA SER A 165 0.10 11.27 9.39
C SER A 165 -0.42 12.68 9.09
N LEU A 166 -1.72 12.95 9.28
CA LEU A 166 -2.28 14.30 9.15
C LEU A 166 -1.73 15.31 10.17
N ARG A 167 -1.14 14.82 11.27
CA ARG A 167 -0.46 15.66 12.27
C ARG A 167 0.86 16.27 11.78
N TYR A 168 1.47 15.67 10.75
CA TYR A 168 2.73 16.15 10.22
C TYR A 168 2.55 17.40 9.37
N LEU A 169 3.58 18.24 9.33
CA LEU A 169 3.60 19.44 8.49
C LEU A 169 3.64 19.08 7.00
N LYS A 170 4.34 18.01 6.66
CA LYS A 170 4.40 17.46 5.29
C LYS A 170 3.34 16.37 5.16
N ARG A 171 2.27 16.66 4.43
CA ARG A 171 1.08 15.81 4.31
C ARG A 171 1.02 15.10 2.98
N SER A 172 0.44 13.91 2.96
CA SER A 172 0.18 13.13 1.75
C SER A 172 -1.10 13.58 1.07
N TYR A 173 -1.16 13.40 -0.27
CA TYR A 173 -2.31 13.78 -1.08
C TYR A 173 -2.90 12.55 -1.79
N THR A 174 -4.23 12.52 -1.92
CA THR A 174 -4.90 11.78 -2.97
C THR A 174 -5.01 12.70 -4.17
N VAL A 175 -4.61 12.21 -5.36
CA VAL A 175 -4.67 12.93 -6.63
C VAL A 175 -5.59 12.16 -7.56
N ARG A 176 -6.70 12.78 -7.99
CA ARG A 176 -7.67 12.20 -8.92
C ARG A 176 -7.69 13.02 -10.20
N LEU A 177 -7.13 12.45 -11.27
CA LEU A 177 -7.10 13.11 -12.58
C LEU A 177 -8.52 13.27 -13.13
N ARG A 178 -8.81 14.47 -13.64
CA ARG A 178 -10.14 14.86 -14.12
C ARG A 178 -10.01 15.76 -15.36
N ASP A 179 -11.00 15.69 -16.24
CA ASP A 179 -11.20 16.69 -17.30
C ASP A 179 -11.95 17.94 -16.77
N ASP A 180 -12.24 18.86 -17.67
CA ASP A 180 -12.97 20.09 -17.36
C ASP A 180 -14.43 19.85 -16.95
N ALA A 181 -15.03 18.74 -17.36
CA ALA A 181 -16.36 18.30 -16.96
C ALA A 181 -16.34 17.42 -15.69
N THR A 182 -15.17 17.27 -15.03
CA THR A 182 -14.94 16.45 -13.83
C THR A 182 -15.02 14.93 -14.04
N ASN A 183 -15.02 14.47 -15.30
CA ASN A 183 -14.94 13.05 -15.60
C ASN A 183 -13.55 12.50 -15.26
N LYS A 184 -13.47 11.18 -15.07
CA LYS A 184 -12.19 10.49 -14.84
C LYS A 184 -11.32 10.54 -16.10
N VAL A 185 -10.04 10.87 -15.91
CA VAL A 185 -9.02 10.82 -16.94
C VAL A 185 -7.97 9.78 -16.56
N ASP A 186 -7.90 8.68 -17.29
CA ASP A 186 -6.86 7.66 -17.08
C ASP A 186 -5.61 8.01 -17.89
N ALA A 187 -4.54 8.36 -17.20
CA ALA A 187 -3.25 8.70 -17.80
C ALA A 187 -2.10 7.92 -17.15
N PRO A 188 -1.06 7.55 -17.92
CA PRO A 188 0.18 7.08 -17.34
C PRO A 188 0.91 8.25 -16.67
N LEU A 189 1.57 8.00 -15.54
CA LEU A 189 2.45 8.98 -14.89
C LEU A 189 3.82 8.33 -14.69
N LEU A 190 4.88 8.96 -15.22
CA LEU A 190 6.27 8.52 -15.04
C LEU A 190 6.49 7.05 -15.40
N GLY A 191 5.88 6.57 -16.49
CA GLY A 191 5.96 5.19 -16.94
C GLY A 191 5.20 4.18 -16.09
N LEU A 192 4.36 4.61 -15.15
CA LEU A 192 3.41 3.73 -14.45
C LEU A 192 2.17 3.48 -15.34
N PRO A 193 1.53 2.31 -15.24
CA PRO A 193 0.31 2.01 -15.98
C PRO A 193 -0.77 3.07 -15.76
N LYS A 194 -1.48 3.43 -16.83
CA LYS A 194 -2.53 4.47 -16.80
C LYS A 194 -3.58 4.23 -15.71
N ASP A 195 -3.94 5.27 -15.01
CA ASP A 195 -5.02 5.31 -14.03
C ASP A 195 -5.44 6.77 -13.79
N SER A 196 -6.62 6.95 -13.21
CA SER A 196 -7.12 8.26 -12.80
C SER A 196 -6.89 8.58 -11.33
N GLU A 197 -6.41 7.63 -10.51
CA GLU A 197 -6.27 7.82 -9.07
C GLU A 197 -4.88 7.43 -8.57
N TRP A 198 -4.21 8.41 -7.97
CA TRP A 198 -2.85 8.33 -7.48
C TRP A 198 -2.74 8.79 -6.03
N VAL A 199 -1.68 8.37 -5.37
CA VAL A 199 -1.30 8.86 -4.05
C VAL A 199 0.06 9.53 -4.16
N LEU A 200 0.16 10.75 -3.66
CA LEU A 200 1.43 11.43 -3.45
C LEU A 200 1.75 11.30 -1.96
N TYR A 201 2.53 10.25 -1.62
CA TYR A 201 2.89 9.93 -0.25
C TYR A 201 4.04 10.81 0.24
N ALA A 202 3.90 11.36 1.44
CA ALA A 202 4.87 12.21 2.10
C ALA A 202 5.64 11.45 3.18
N PRO A 203 6.87 10.97 2.94
CA PRO A 203 7.68 10.30 3.95
C PRO A 203 8.25 11.34 4.93
N TYR A 204 7.49 11.69 5.97
CA TYR A 204 7.93 12.65 6.98
C TYR A 204 8.56 11.96 8.19
N ALA A 205 7.85 11.02 8.84
CA ALA A 205 8.39 10.24 9.94
C ALA A 205 9.39 9.16 9.47
N ASP A 206 9.28 8.72 8.22
CA ASP A 206 10.31 7.89 7.59
C ASP A 206 11.47 8.75 7.10
N LYS A 207 12.43 9.02 7.97
CA LYS A 207 13.61 9.83 7.65
C LYS A 207 14.56 9.17 6.64
N THR A 208 14.47 7.85 6.42
CA THR A 208 15.19 7.21 5.31
C THR A 208 14.58 7.50 3.96
N LEU A 209 13.31 7.89 3.89
CA LEU A 209 12.48 8.08 2.70
C LEU A 209 12.20 6.80 1.90
N LEU A 210 12.58 5.61 2.41
CA LEU A 210 12.64 4.35 1.64
C LEU A 210 11.64 3.28 2.09
N ARG A 211 11.15 3.32 3.34
CA ARG A 211 10.52 2.16 3.99
C ARG A 211 9.35 1.58 3.21
N ASN A 212 8.42 2.44 2.79
CA ASN A 212 7.30 2.00 1.96
C ASN A 212 7.75 1.44 0.60
N VAL A 213 8.69 2.12 -0.06
CA VAL A 213 9.18 1.72 -1.38
C VAL A 213 9.87 0.37 -1.32
N LEU A 214 10.71 0.15 -0.32
CA LEU A 214 11.42 -1.12 -0.13
C LEU A 214 10.45 -2.25 0.21
N ALA A 215 9.47 -2.03 1.08
CA ALA A 215 8.48 -3.05 1.43
C ALA A 215 7.62 -3.46 0.22
N TYR A 216 7.17 -2.50 -0.59
CA TYR A 216 6.40 -2.78 -1.80
C TYR A 216 7.25 -3.51 -2.85
N ASP A 217 8.52 -3.15 -2.98
CA ASP A 217 9.44 -3.84 -3.88
C ASP A 217 9.71 -5.27 -3.43
N LEU A 218 9.89 -5.52 -2.13
CA LEU A 218 10.01 -6.86 -1.57
C LEU A 218 8.75 -7.69 -1.82
N SER A 219 7.55 -7.14 -1.59
CA SER A 219 6.29 -7.84 -1.85
C SER A 219 6.18 -8.27 -3.33
N ARG A 220 6.55 -7.39 -4.28
CA ARG A 220 6.60 -7.77 -5.70
C ARG A 220 7.64 -8.84 -5.99
N ALA A 221 8.77 -8.83 -5.29
CA ALA A 221 9.79 -9.87 -5.44
C ALA A 221 9.35 -11.25 -4.91
N LEU A 222 8.32 -11.29 -4.04
CA LEU A 222 7.67 -12.52 -3.59
C LEU A 222 6.63 -13.04 -4.60
N GLY A 223 6.28 -12.25 -5.62
CA GLY A 223 5.30 -12.60 -6.64
C GLY A 223 3.90 -11.99 -6.42
N HIS A 224 3.73 -11.13 -5.41
CA HIS A 224 2.45 -10.47 -5.11
C HIS A 224 2.36 -9.08 -5.74
N TYR A 225 1.14 -8.66 -6.10
CA TYR A 225 0.93 -7.27 -6.43
C TYR A 225 1.19 -6.40 -5.19
N ALA A 226 1.99 -5.36 -5.39
CA ALA A 226 2.11 -4.25 -4.46
C ALA A 226 2.20 -2.96 -5.25
N PRO A 227 1.70 -1.82 -4.73
CA PRO A 227 1.71 -0.56 -5.43
C PRO A 227 3.08 -0.21 -5.98
N ARG A 228 3.14 0.13 -7.28
CA ARG A 228 4.37 0.63 -7.90
C ARG A 228 4.59 2.08 -7.49
N THR A 229 5.84 2.49 -7.47
CA THR A 229 6.24 3.79 -6.89
C THR A 229 7.21 4.53 -7.79
N ARG A 230 7.21 5.87 -7.69
CA ARG A 230 8.26 6.75 -8.22
C ARG A 230 8.62 7.81 -7.18
N PHE A 231 9.88 8.00 -6.89
CA PHE A 231 10.32 9.19 -6.16
C PHE A 231 10.14 10.42 -7.03
N VAL A 232 9.66 11.50 -6.44
CA VAL A 232 9.46 12.79 -7.09
C VAL A 232 9.82 13.91 -6.12
N GLU A 233 10.19 15.08 -6.63
CA GLU A 233 10.21 16.31 -5.84
C GLU A 233 8.95 17.13 -6.15
N ALA A 234 8.26 17.59 -5.11
CA ALA A 234 6.97 18.24 -5.26
C ALA A 234 7.02 19.74 -4.95
N PHE A 235 6.28 20.50 -5.74
CA PHE A 235 5.93 21.89 -5.49
C PHE A 235 4.41 21.97 -5.32
N VAL A 236 3.95 22.61 -4.24
CA VAL A 236 2.51 22.77 -3.97
C VAL A 236 2.22 24.25 -3.73
N ASN A 237 1.41 24.83 -4.59
CA ASN A 237 1.00 26.22 -4.49
C ASN A 237 -0.51 26.31 -4.23
N GLU A 238 -0.86 26.72 -3.01
CA GLU A 238 -2.26 26.93 -2.58
C GLU A 238 -2.63 28.43 -2.60
N SER A 239 -1.68 29.33 -2.87
CA SER A 239 -1.92 30.77 -2.79
C SER A 239 -2.48 31.40 -4.07
N GLY A 240 -2.37 30.72 -5.20
CA GLY A 240 -2.72 31.28 -6.51
C GLY A 240 -1.71 32.31 -7.07
N THR A 241 -0.61 32.56 -6.36
CA THR A 241 0.50 33.42 -6.85
C THR A 241 1.43 32.66 -7.78
N GLN A 242 2.52 33.27 -8.24
CA GLN A 242 3.57 32.55 -8.96
C GLN A 242 4.14 31.41 -8.11
N THR A 243 4.45 30.29 -8.75
CA THR A 243 5.16 29.18 -8.09
C THR A 243 6.64 29.53 -7.95
N SER A 244 7.15 29.44 -6.73
CA SER A 244 8.53 29.79 -6.37
C SER A 244 9.20 28.68 -5.55
N ARG A 245 10.46 28.86 -5.17
CA ARG A 245 11.15 27.94 -4.25
C ARG A 245 10.45 27.81 -2.89
N ALA A 246 9.67 28.81 -2.47
CA ALA A 246 8.89 28.73 -1.23
C ALA A 246 7.79 27.64 -1.28
N ASN A 247 7.35 27.27 -2.48
CA ASN A 247 6.35 26.21 -2.69
C ASN A 247 6.97 24.80 -2.74
N TYR A 248 8.29 24.68 -2.63
CA TYR A 248 8.97 23.39 -2.59
C TYR A 248 8.61 22.61 -1.34
N MET A 249 8.14 21.39 -1.54
CA MET A 249 7.65 20.50 -0.47
C MET A 249 8.57 19.28 -0.23
N GLY A 250 9.67 19.16 -0.96
CA GLY A 250 10.64 18.07 -0.78
C GLY A 250 10.31 16.82 -1.57
N VAL A 251 10.93 15.71 -1.15
CA VAL A 251 10.78 14.40 -1.75
C VAL A 251 9.43 13.79 -1.36
N PHE A 252 8.69 13.35 -2.35
CA PHE A 252 7.47 12.54 -2.21
C PHE A 252 7.64 11.22 -2.95
N VAL A 253 6.71 10.32 -2.73
CA VAL A 253 6.58 9.09 -3.51
C VAL A 253 5.23 9.11 -4.22
N LEU A 254 5.24 9.12 -5.55
CA LEU A 254 4.04 8.84 -6.35
C LEU A 254 3.76 7.34 -6.26
N VAL A 255 2.56 6.99 -5.81
CA VAL A 255 2.15 5.62 -5.49
C VAL A 255 0.84 5.29 -6.18
N GLU A 256 0.73 4.08 -6.72
CA GLU A 256 -0.54 3.54 -7.21
C GLU A 256 -1.53 3.39 -6.05
N LYS A 257 -2.76 3.86 -6.25
CA LYS A 257 -3.84 3.60 -5.28
C LYS A 257 -4.25 2.12 -5.35
N ILE A 258 -4.43 1.47 -4.19
CA ILE A 258 -5.01 0.14 -4.12
C ILE A 258 -6.46 0.21 -4.60
N LYS A 259 -6.77 -0.54 -5.63
CA LYS A 259 -8.11 -0.72 -6.23
C LYS A 259 -8.11 -1.94 -7.15
N ARG A 260 -9.28 -2.36 -7.55
CA ARG A 260 -9.42 -3.39 -8.59
C ARG A 260 -8.97 -2.86 -9.96
N GLY A 261 -8.31 -3.68 -10.73
CA GLY A 261 -7.91 -3.38 -12.11
C GLY A 261 -6.87 -4.35 -12.63
N GLU A 262 -6.79 -4.52 -13.94
CA GLU A 262 -5.83 -5.41 -14.61
C GLU A 262 -4.38 -5.14 -14.16
N ASN A 263 -4.02 -3.86 -14.08
CA ASN A 263 -2.69 -3.40 -13.65
C ASN A 263 -2.64 -3.01 -12.15
N ARG A 264 -3.57 -3.45 -11.35
CA ARG A 264 -3.67 -3.24 -9.89
C ARG A 264 -3.95 -4.59 -9.23
N VAL A 265 -4.86 -4.66 -8.28
CA VAL A 265 -5.37 -5.95 -7.79
C VAL A 265 -6.27 -6.53 -8.89
N ASN A 266 -5.76 -7.54 -9.60
CA ASN A 266 -6.44 -8.11 -10.75
C ASN A 266 -7.52 -9.09 -10.29
N LEU A 267 -8.73 -8.58 -10.16
CA LEU A 267 -9.93 -9.31 -9.75
C LEU A 267 -11.04 -9.11 -10.78
N ALA A 268 -11.96 -10.08 -10.86
CA ALA A 268 -13.19 -9.92 -11.61
C ALA A 268 -13.95 -8.66 -11.14
N LYS A 269 -14.62 -7.98 -12.06
CA LYS A 269 -15.49 -6.86 -11.69
C LYS A 269 -16.73 -7.41 -11.02
N LEU A 270 -17.04 -6.91 -9.83
CA LEU A 270 -18.31 -7.12 -9.17
C LEU A 270 -19.22 -5.94 -9.50
N ALA A 271 -20.22 -6.17 -10.35
CA ALA A 271 -21.19 -5.16 -10.73
C ALA A 271 -22.29 -5.04 -9.66
N LYS A 272 -23.06 -3.93 -9.67
CA LYS A 272 -24.11 -3.71 -8.67
C LYS A 272 -25.26 -4.72 -8.75
N ASP A 273 -25.48 -5.29 -9.92
CA ASP A 273 -26.48 -6.29 -10.24
C ASP A 273 -26.00 -7.74 -10.09
N ASP A 274 -24.73 -7.92 -9.75
CA ASP A 274 -24.17 -9.24 -9.40
C ASP A 274 -24.60 -9.64 -7.97
N LEU A 275 -25.84 -10.05 -7.80
CA LEU A 275 -26.45 -10.35 -6.48
C LEU A 275 -26.59 -11.83 -6.17
N ALA A 276 -26.20 -12.71 -7.10
CA ALA A 276 -26.29 -14.17 -6.98
C ALA A 276 -24.98 -14.85 -7.37
N GLU A 277 -24.82 -16.12 -6.93
CA GLU A 277 -23.70 -16.97 -7.36
C GLU A 277 -23.83 -17.35 -8.84
N PRO A 278 -22.70 -17.47 -9.58
CA PRO A 278 -21.32 -17.35 -9.09
C PRO A 278 -20.79 -15.90 -9.04
N ALA A 279 -21.51 -14.92 -9.57
CA ALA A 279 -21.01 -13.56 -9.76
C ALA A 279 -20.69 -12.85 -8.43
N ILE A 280 -21.55 -13.00 -7.42
CA ILE A 280 -21.39 -12.38 -6.09
C ILE A 280 -20.19 -12.92 -5.30
N THR A 281 -19.59 -14.07 -5.71
CA THR A 281 -18.55 -14.76 -4.92
C THR A 281 -17.19 -14.07 -4.91
N GLY A 282 -16.99 -12.96 -5.61
CA GLY A 282 -15.69 -12.29 -5.64
C GLY A 282 -15.68 -10.98 -6.40
N GLY A 283 -14.52 -10.36 -6.42
CA GLY A 283 -14.30 -9.00 -6.83
C GLY A 283 -14.16 -8.05 -5.64
N TYR A 284 -13.92 -8.61 -4.45
CA TYR A 284 -13.79 -7.86 -3.21
C TYR A 284 -12.34 -7.54 -2.89
N ILE A 285 -12.09 -6.31 -2.45
CA ILE A 285 -10.93 -5.91 -1.68
C ILE A 285 -11.45 -5.40 -0.33
N PHE A 286 -10.92 -5.89 0.76
CA PHE A 286 -11.28 -5.47 2.10
C PHE A 286 -10.03 -5.38 2.98
N LYS A 287 -10.12 -4.68 4.10
CA LYS A 287 -8.96 -4.43 4.97
C LYS A 287 -9.32 -4.46 6.44
N LYS A 288 -8.34 -4.79 7.29
CA LYS A 288 -8.34 -4.38 8.69
C LYS A 288 -7.73 -3.00 8.79
N ASP A 289 -8.38 -2.12 9.53
CA ASP A 289 -7.90 -0.76 9.73
C ASP A 289 -8.53 -0.14 10.98
N HIS A 290 -8.14 1.08 11.29
CA HIS A 290 -8.84 1.90 12.28
C HIS A 290 -10.27 2.18 11.82
N GLU A 291 -11.19 2.22 12.77
CA GLU A 291 -12.48 2.82 12.54
C GLU A 291 -12.28 4.32 12.29
N GLU A 292 -12.61 4.78 11.10
CA GLU A 292 -12.60 6.22 10.79
C GLU A 292 -13.82 6.86 11.47
N THR A 293 -13.70 7.13 12.78
CA THR A 293 -14.69 7.96 13.47
C THR A 293 -14.63 9.38 12.91
N ALA A 294 -15.76 9.96 12.58
CA ALA A 294 -15.88 11.32 12.05
C ALA A 294 -15.40 12.43 13.01
N SER A 295 -14.87 12.05 14.17
CA SER A 295 -14.42 12.95 15.21
C SER A 295 -12.93 12.80 15.52
N VAL A 296 -12.07 12.98 14.53
CA VAL A 296 -10.73 13.50 14.84
C VAL A 296 -10.92 15.00 14.99
N GLY A 297 -11.08 15.44 16.23
CA GLY A 297 -11.29 16.84 16.57
C GLY A 297 -10.28 17.73 15.86
N ARG A 298 -10.73 18.90 15.38
CA ARG A 298 -9.87 19.95 14.87
C ARG A 298 -8.69 20.14 15.83
N PRO A 299 -7.44 20.22 15.34
CA PRO A 299 -6.35 20.66 16.21
C PRO A 299 -6.74 22.05 16.75
N SER A 300 -6.91 22.17 18.04
CA SER A 300 -7.01 23.49 18.65
C SER A 300 -5.69 24.20 18.40
N ALA A 301 -5.73 25.47 18.05
CA ALA A 301 -4.54 26.30 17.77
C ALA A 301 -3.65 26.52 19.02
N THR A 302 -3.94 25.87 20.12
CA THR A 302 -3.21 26.00 21.38
C THR A 302 -2.92 24.61 21.97
N GLY A 303 -1.66 24.18 21.86
CA GLY A 303 -1.14 23.13 22.73
C GLY A 303 -0.97 21.75 22.08
N TRP A 304 0.25 21.33 21.92
CA TRP A 304 0.74 20.01 21.48
C TRP A 304 0.58 18.90 22.56
N GLY A 305 -0.45 18.94 23.36
CA GLY A 305 -0.73 17.95 24.37
C GLY A 305 -2.14 17.42 24.26
N GLN A 306 -2.28 16.10 24.07
CA GLN A 306 -3.52 15.32 24.14
C GLN A 306 -4.31 15.11 22.85
N LEU A 307 -3.79 14.34 21.91
CA LEU A 307 -4.58 13.46 21.04
C LEU A 307 -3.68 12.34 20.51
N VAL A 308 -3.10 11.58 21.43
CA VAL A 308 -2.57 10.25 21.09
C VAL A 308 -3.70 9.28 21.39
N PRO A 309 -4.19 8.48 20.42
CA PRO A 309 -5.11 7.40 20.76
C PRO A 309 -4.45 6.53 21.84
N SER A 310 -5.15 6.25 22.93
CA SER A 310 -4.68 5.45 24.07
C SER A 310 -4.17 4.04 23.69
N TYR A 311 -4.37 3.63 22.47
CA TYR A 311 -3.87 2.37 21.89
C TYR A 311 -2.34 2.30 21.71
N TYR A 312 -1.63 3.45 21.74
CA TYR A 312 -0.16 3.48 21.64
C TYR A 312 0.53 3.60 23.00
N PHE A 313 -0.20 3.99 24.03
CA PHE A 313 0.28 4.08 25.40
C PHE A 313 -0.38 3.04 26.32
N SER A 314 -0.07 1.77 26.14
CA SER A 314 0.05 0.90 27.29
C SER A 314 1.44 1.21 27.88
N GLY A 315 1.45 1.94 28.99
CA GLY A 315 2.67 2.21 29.77
C GLY A 315 3.45 0.93 30.10
N PRO A 316 4.59 1.00 30.80
CA PRO A 316 5.38 -0.15 31.18
C PRO A 316 4.62 -1.00 32.21
N GLY A 317 3.52 -1.60 31.78
CA GLY A 317 2.92 -2.73 32.44
C GLY A 317 3.83 -3.91 32.19
N SER A 318 4.19 -4.61 33.23
CA SER A 318 4.97 -5.83 33.22
C SER A 318 4.56 -6.73 32.05
N PHE A 319 5.33 -6.68 30.98
CA PHE A 319 5.22 -7.66 29.90
C PHE A 319 5.55 -9.02 30.49
N PRO A 320 4.81 -10.10 30.15
CA PRO A 320 5.26 -11.42 30.50
C PRO A 320 6.68 -11.56 29.99
N ALA A 321 7.58 -12.04 30.83
CA ALA A 321 8.92 -12.42 30.45
C ALA A 321 8.81 -13.24 29.16
N ASP A 322 9.67 -12.91 28.17
CA ASP A 322 9.77 -13.52 26.85
C ASP A 322 9.26 -14.97 26.90
N PRO A 323 8.08 -15.29 26.37
CA PRO A 323 7.61 -16.66 26.39
C PRO A 323 8.64 -17.40 25.58
N ALA A 324 9.40 -18.27 26.24
CA ALA A 324 10.52 -19.05 25.79
C ALA A 324 10.48 -19.22 24.27
N GLY A 325 11.34 -18.45 23.59
CA GLY A 325 11.30 -18.12 22.19
C GLY A 325 10.81 -19.27 21.31
N TRP A 326 10.55 -19.02 20.07
CA TRP A 326 10.14 -19.99 19.01
C TRP A 326 10.84 -21.37 19.04
N ARG A 327 11.61 -21.63 20.04
CA ARG A 327 11.98 -22.99 20.42
C ARG A 327 10.76 -23.86 20.72
N SER A 328 9.57 -23.23 20.82
CA SER A 328 8.27 -23.88 20.93
C SER A 328 7.19 -23.04 20.28
N ILE A 329 6.96 -23.21 18.96
CA ILE A 329 5.58 -23.27 18.52
C ILE A 329 5.05 -24.48 19.31
N PRO A 330 4.09 -24.33 20.23
CA PRO A 330 3.56 -25.51 20.91
C PRO A 330 2.74 -26.30 19.91
N ILE A 331 3.38 -27.24 19.23
CA ILE A 331 2.71 -28.41 18.69
C ILE A 331 2.54 -29.34 19.90
N GLN A 332 1.69 -28.96 20.84
CA GLN A 332 1.17 -29.86 21.84
C GLN A 332 -0.22 -30.27 21.43
N GLY A 333 -0.34 -31.53 21.13
CA GLY A 333 -1.62 -32.19 20.91
C GLY A 333 -2.58 -32.00 22.08
N GLY A 334 -3.86 -31.80 21.78
CA GLY A 334 -4.99 -32.19 22.59
C GLY A 334 -5.22 -31.40 23.87
N GLY A 335 -5.23 -30.08 23.84
CA GLY A 335 -5.80 -29.26 24.91
C GLY A 335 -7.20 -28.78 24.51
N ARG A 336 -8.27 -29.40 25.08
CA ARG A 336 -9.62 -28.87 24.97
C ARG A 336 -9.63 -27.41 25.42
N PHE A 337 -9.83 -26.47 24.48
CA PHE A 337 -10.17 -25.11 24.80
C PHE A 337 -11.53 -25.09 25.50
N LYS A 338 -11.53 -24.95 26.82
CA LYS A 338 -12.70 -24.47 27.55
C LYS A 338 -12.92 -23.03 27.14
N GLY A 339 -14.01 -22.77 26.40
CA GLY A 339 -14.45 -21.43 26.06
C GLY A 339 -14.62 -20.60 27.34
N GLY A 340 -13.67 -19.72 27.58
CA GLY A 340 -13.81 -18.67 28.57
C GLY A 340 -14.85 -17.67 28.07
N ARG A 341 -16.01 -17.64 28.70
CA ARG A 341 -16.99 -16.56 28.55
C ARG A 341 -16.33 -15.27 29.06
N GLY A 342 -15.80 -14.48 28.16
CA GLY A 342 -15.52 -13.07 28.42
C GLY A 342 -16.86 -12.35 28.52
N ALA A 343 -17.19 -11.87 29.72
CA ALA A 343 -18.33 -10.99 29.94
C ALA A 343 -18.06 -9.67 29.23
N GLY A 344 -18.56 -9.52 28.01
CA GLY A 344 -18.68 -8.23 27.35
C GLY A 344 -19.89 -7.51 27.91
N SER A 345 -19.69 -6.34 28.50
CA SER A 345 -20.76 -5.41 28.83
C SER A 345 -21.45 -4.99 27.53
N SER A 346 -22.68 -5.41 27.38
CA SER A 346 -23.58 -4.96 26.34
C SER A 346 -24.14 -3.60 26.70
N ASP A 347 -23.43 -2.53 26.31
CA ASP A 347 -24.10 -1.24 26.11
C ASP A 347 -24.31 -1.06 24.62
N GLY A 348 -25.60 -1.19 24.25
CA GLY A 348 -26.05 -1.17 22.88
C GLY A 348 -25.80 0.16 22.19
N ILE A 349 -24.74 0.22 21.40
CA ILE A 349 -24.62 1.18 20.31
C ILE A 349 -24.93 0.39 19.04
N SER A 350 -26.06 0.74 18.45
CA SER A 350 -26.51 0.20 17.17
C SER A 350 -25.45 0.38 16.10
N LEU A 351 -24.84 -0.75 15.65
CA LEU A 351 -23.82 -0.82 14.58
C LEU A 351 -24.44 -0.68 13.18
N GLN A 352 -25.57 0.06 13.03
CA GLN A 352 -26.36 0.04 11.79
C GLN A 352 -25.99 1.12 10.77
N ASP A 353 -24.99 1.98 10.95
CA ASP A 353 -24.87 3.19 10.10
C ASP A 353 -23.57 3.35 9.29
N ARG A 354 -22.85 2.29 8.92
CA ARG A 354 -21.82 2.41 7.88
C ARG A 354 -21.89 1.27 6.88
N THR A 355 -22.30 1.60 5.66
CA THR A 355 -22.15 0.76 4.48
C THR A 355 -20.69 0.28 4.36
N GLY A 356 -20.49 -1.03 4.19
CA GLY A 356 -19.17 -1.62 3.99
C GLY A 356 -18.38 -2.05 5.23
N SER A 357 -18.94 -1.96 6.44
CA SER A 357 -18.32 -2.56 7.65
C SER A 357 -18.77 -4.01 7.81
N ILE A 358 -17.80 -4.90 8.07
CA ILE A 358 -18.00 -6.34 8.24
C ILE A 358 -17.32 -6.77 9.53
N ALA A 359 -18.04 -7.43 10.43
CA ALA A 359 -17.50 -7.92 11.71
C ALA A 359 -17.49 -9.44 11.75
N THR A 360 -16.35 -10.01 12.10
CA THR A 360 -16.22 -11.44 12.38
C THR A 360 -16.12 -11.71 13.87
N ARG A 361 -16.39 -12.97 14.28
CA ARG A 361 -16.42 -13.34 15.69
C ARG A 361 -15.05 -13.30 16.36
N GLN A 362 -13.98 -13.59 15.60
CA GLN A 362 -12.63 -13.77 16.14
C GLN A 362 -11.65 -12.72 15.62
N ALA A 363 -11.69 -12.41 14.33
CA ALA A 363 -10.75 -11.46 13.72
C ALA A 363 -11.21 -9.99 13.85
N GLY A 364 -12.39 -9.73 14.40
CA GLY A 364 -12.92 -8.38 14.59
C GLY A 364 -13.42 -7.73 13.30
N GLN A 365 -13.25 -6.42 13.18
CA GLN A 365 -13.86 -5.63 12.13
C GLN A 365 -12.98 -5.53 10.87
N PHE A 366 -13.63 -5.61 9.70
CA PHE A 366 -13.06 -5.36 8.38
C PHE A 366 -13.85 -4.27 7.67
N PHE A 367 -13.21 -3.59 6.74
CA PHE A 367 -13.80 -2.53 5.92
C PHE A 367 -13.67 -2.88 4.44
N VAL A 368 -14.76 -2.81 3.70
CA VAL A 368 -14.72 -3.01 2.24
C VAL A 368 -14.04 -1.81 1.58
N VAL A 369 -13.21 -2.08 0.59
CA VAL A 369 -12.49 -1.08 -0.23
C VAL A 369 -12.99 -1.12 -1.67
N GLU A 370 -13.24 -2.31 -2.19
CA GLU A 370 -13.88 -2.58 -3.48
C GLU A 370 -14.91 -3.71 -3.31
N PRO A 371 -16.10 -3.53 -3.83
CA PRO A 371 -16.65 -2.34 -4.48
C PRO A 371 -16.63 -1.09 -3.59
N ASP A 372 -16.80 0.11 -4.20
CA ASP A 372 -16.87 1.39 -3.47
C ASP A 372 -17.85 1.26 -2.27
N PRO A 373 -17.38 1.44 -1.02
CA PRO A 373 -18.20 1.19 0.17
C PRO A 373 -19.46 2.04 0.25
N ASP A 374 -19.47 3.25 -0.39
CA ASP A 374 -20.63 4.13 -0.44
C ASP A 374 -21.69 3.66 -1.47
N LYS A 375 -21.37 2.63 -2.27
CA LYS A 375 -22.20 2.18 -3.40
C LYS A 375 -22.42 0.67 -3.45
N ILE A 376 -21.83 -0.08 -2.53
CA ILE A 376 -21.97 -1.54 -2.48
C ILE A 376 -23.42 -1.91 -2.09
N PRO A 377 -24.10 -2.80 -2.84
CA PRO A 377 -25.38 -3.35 -2.44
C PRO A 377 -25.33 -4.09 -1.11
N ALA A 378 -26.42 -4.07 -0.35
CA ALA A 378 -26.52 -4.76 0.93
C ALA A 378 -26.29 -6.28 0.79
N GLU A 379 -26.78 -6.88 -0.30
CA GLU A 379 -26.63 -8.29 -0.62
C GLU A 379 -25.17 -8.69 -0.78
N GLN A 380 -24.36 -7.87 -1.43
CA GLN A 380 -22.94 -8.11 -1.62
C GLN A 380 -22.18 -8.02 -0.29
N SER A 381 -22.48 -7.04 0.54
CA SER A 381 -21.92 -6.92 1.89
C SER A 381 -22.32 -8.09 2.77
N ALA A 382 -23.59 -8.51 2.72
CA ALA A 382 -24.12 -9.64 3.46
C ALA A 382 -23.48 -10.96 3.02
N TRP A 383 -23.25 -11.14 1.71
CA TRP A 383 -22.56 -12.32 1.19
C TRP A 383 -21.12 -12.41 1.73
N LEU A 384 -20.36 -11.33 1.68
CA LEU A 384 -18.98 -11.32 2.17
C LEU A 384 -18.94 -11.57 3.69
N GLN A 385 -19.85 -10.95 4.45
CA GLN A 385 -20.01 -11.20 5.89
C GLN A 385 -20.30 -12.67 6.19
N LYS A 386 -21.26 -13.28 5.46
CA LYS A 386 -21.62 -14.67 5.58
C LYS A 386 -20.42 -15.58 5.27
N HIS A 387 -19.72 -15.32 4.15
CA HIS A 387 -18.56 -16.10 3.72
C HIS A 387 -17.42 -16.09 4.77
N LEU A 388 -17.13 -14.93 5.38
CA LEU A 388 -16.13 -14.82 6.44
C LEU A 388 -16.58 -15.55 7.72
N ASN A 389 -17.86 -15.49 8.07
CA ASN A 389 -18.40 -16.21 9.24
C ASN A 389 -18.40 -17.73 9.04
N GLU A 390 -18.73 -18.22 7.84
CA GLU A 390 -18.64 -19.63 7.47
C GLU A 390 -17.20 -20.12 7.54
N PHE A 391 -16.28 -19.34 6.97
CA PHE A 391 -14.85 -19.61 7.08
C PHE A 391 -14.42 -19.72 8.56
N GLU A 392 -14.72 -18.75 9.41
CA GLU A 392 -14.33 -18.81 10.83
C GLU A 392 -14.99 -19.98 11.58
N THR A 393 -16.21 -20.36 11.22
CA THR A 393 -16.89 -21.51 11.82
C THR A 393 -16.13 -22.81 11.54
N VAL A 394 -15.73 -23.03 10.30
CA VAL A 394 -14.92 -24.19 9.90
C VAL A 394 -13.51 -24.11 10.48
N PHE A 395 -12.93 -22.93 10.42
CA PHE A 395 -11.54 -22.67 10.85
C PHE A 395 -11.32 -22.94 12.34
N TYR A 396 -12.30 -22.66 13.18
CA TYR A 396 -12.24 -22.97 14.61
C TYR A 396 -12.92 -24.29 14.98
N GLY A 397 -13.40 -25.04 13.99
CA GLY A 397 -13.94 -26.38 14.12
C GLY A 397 -12.87 -27.48 14.12
N GLU A 398 -13.35 -28.75 14.10
CA GLU A 398 -12.50 -29.95 14.11
C GLU A 398 -11.79 -30.18 12.77
N ASP A 399 -12.46 -29.84 11.66
CA ASP A 399 -11.97 -30.02 10.28
C ASP A 399 -11.07 -28.87 9.80
N PHE A 400 -10.51 -28.03 10.70
CA PHE A 400 -9.88 -26.78 10.31
C PHE A 400 -8.76 -26.92 9.26
N ALA A 401 -7.99 -28.01 9.29
CA ALA A 401 -6.89 -28.30 8.37
C ALA A 401 -7.27 -29.26 7.23
N ASP A 402 -8.54 -29.70 7.14
CA ASP A 402 -8.98 -30.56 6.04
C ASP A 402 -8.79 -29.83 4.69
N PRO A 403 -8.13 -30.45 3.69
CA PRO A 403 -7.79 -29.78 2.43
C PRO A 403 -9.01 -29.36 1.59
N LYS A 404 -10.18 -29.97 1.81
CA LYS A 404 -11.40 -29.70 1.05
C LYS A 404 -12.45 -28.90 1.83
N LYS A 405 -12.49 -29.02 3.13
CA LYS A 405 -13.51 -28.40 4.01
C LYS A 405 -12.91 -27.32 4.91
N GLY A 406 -11.65 -27.50 5.33
CA GLY A 406 -10.93 -26.63 6.25
C GLY A 406 -10.46 -25.32 5.61
N TYR A 407 -9.55 -24.62 6.32
CA TYR A 407 -9.02 -23.34 5.84
C TYR A 407 -8.39 -23.40 4.43
N PRO A 408 -7.79 -24.52 3.98
CA PRO A 408 -7.22 -24.57 2.63
C PRO A 408 -8.25 -24.40 1.51
N ALA A 409 -9.54 -24.60 1.79
CA ALA A 409 -10.61 -24.30 0.83
C ALA A 409 -10.92 -22.79 0.74
N TYR A 410 -10.64 -22.02 1.80
CA TYR A 410 -11.00 -20.61 1.92
C TYR A 410 -9.81 -19.65 1.73
N LEU A 411 -8.61 -20.00 2.24
CA LEU A 411 -7.44 -19.16 2.25
C LEU A 411 -6.38 -19.63 1.25
N ASP A 412 -5.72 -18.69 0.62
CA ASP A 412 -4.47 -18.90 -0.12
C ASP A 412 -3.30 -18.91 0.89
N ALA A 413 -2.95 -20.08 1.39
CA ALA A 413 -1.93 -20.26 2.42
C ALA A 413 -0.58 -19.60 2.04
N ALA A 414 -0.21 -19.63 0.76
CA ALA A 414 1.04 -19.06 0.28
C ALA A 414 1.06 -17.54 0.48
N SER A 415 -0.03 -16.84 0.15
CA SER A 415 -0.13 -15.39 0.35
C SER A 415 -0.08 -15.00 1.83
N PHE A 416 -0.69 -15.80 2.72
CA PHE A 416 -0.63 -15.58 4.17
C PHE A 416 0.78 -15.80 4.71
N ILE A 417 1.47 -16.84 4.25
CA ILE A 417 2.86 -17.13 4.61
C ILE A 417 3.78 -15.98 4.17
N ASP A 418 3.67 -15.56 2.91
CA ASP A 418 4.52 -14.50 2.36
C ASP A 418 4.27 -13.16 3.06
N TYR A 419 3.01 -12.81 3.33
CA TYR A 419 2.66 -11.61 4.09
C TYR A 419 3.24 -11.65 5.51
N HIS A 420 3.06 -12.76 6.22
CA HIS A 420 3.60 -12.94 7.57
C HIS A 420 5.13 -12.84 7.59
N LEU A 421 5.80 -13.53 6.66
CA LEU A 421 7.25 -13.47 6.53
C LEU A 421 7.74 -12.03 6.27
N LEU A 422 7.04 -11.28 5.44
CA LEU A 422 7.40 -9.89 5.15
C LEU A 422 7.17 -8.98 6.37
N VAL A 423 6.04 -9.12 7.08
CA VAL A 423 5.78 -8.36 8.32
C VAL A 423 6.84 -8.67 9.37
N GLU A 424 7.16 -9.94 9.59
CA GLU A 424 8.16 -10.32 10.59
C GLU A 424 9.58 -9.93 10.16
N LEU A 425 9.95 -10.06 8.89
CA LEU A 425 11.25 -9.59 8.40
C LEU A 425 11.44 -8.10 8.68
N THR A 426 10.43 -7.31 8.37
CA THR A 426 10.49 -5.85 8.47
C THR A 426 10.10 -5.32 9.83
N LYS A 427 9.45 -6.15 10.63
CA LYS A 427 8.84 -5.85 11.93
C LYS A 427 7.92 -4.62 11.85
N ASN A 428 7.00 -4.64 10.85
CA ASN A 428 5.98 -3.60 10.72
C ASN A 428 4.95 -3.73 11.85
N VAL A 429 4.95 -2.77 12.77
CA VAL A 429 4.10 -2.83 13.98
C VAL A 429 2.61 -2.61 13.71
N ASP A 430 2.22 -2.23 12.51
CA ASP A 430 0.83 -2.15 12.08
C ASP A 430 0.40 -3.33 11.19
N GLY A 431 1.36 -4.11 10.70
CA GLY A 431 1.21 -5.04 9.59
C GLY A 431 0.17 -6.16 9.73
N TYR A 432 -0.38 -6.44 10.89
CA TYR A 432 -1.46 -7.41 11.09
C TYR A 432 -2.80 -6.78 11.47
N ARG A 433 -2.77 -5.55 11.96
CA ARG A 433 -3.92 -4.93 12.63
C ARG A 433 -4.46 -3.69 11.91
N PHE A 434 -3.63 -2.98 11.15
CA PHE A 434 -4.01 -1.78 10.42
C PHE A 434 -3.45 -1.79 9.01
N SER A 435 -4.15 -1.13 8.10
CA SER A 435 -3.76 -1.08 6.69
C SER A 435 -3.43 -2.46 6.10
N THR A 436 -4.07 -3.51 6.65
CA THR A 436 -3.87 -4.90 6.26
C THR A 436 -4.95 -5.29 5.27
N PHE A 437 -4.57 -5.48 4.01
CA PHE A 437 -5.48 -5.72 2.91
C PHE A 437 -5.66 -7.21 2.62
N PHE A 438 -6.86 -7.54 2.16
CA PHE A 438 -7.26 -8.85 1.68
C PHE A 438 -7.96 -8.69 0.34
N SER A 439 -7.80 -9.68 -0.52
CA SER A 439 -8.51 -9.76 -1.79
C SER A 439 -9.22 -11.10 -1.94
N LYS A 440 -10.39 -11.10 -2.60
CA LYS A 440 -11.21 -12.28 -2.86
C LYS A 440 -11.75 -12.21 -4.27
N ASP A 441 -11.19 -13.03 -5.14
CA ASP A 441 -11.69 -13.14 -6.52
C ASP A 441 -12.85 -14.12 -6.63
N ARG A 442 -13.54 -14.10 -7.76
CA ARG A 442 -14.68 -14.95 -8.10
C ARG A 442 -14.25 -16.43 -8.02
N ALA A 443 -14.99 -17.24 -7.27
CA ALA A 443 -14.64 -18.63 -6.98
C ALA A 443 -13.22 -18.86 -6.43
N GLY A 444 -12.44 -17.79 -6.16
CA GLY A 444 -11.08 -17.85 -5.63
C GLY A 444 -11.02 -17.92 -4.11
N LYS A 445 -9.82 -18.08 -3.56
CA LYS A 445 -9.54 -18.05 -2.14
C LYS A 445 -9.26 -16.62 -1.67
N ILE A 446 -9.40 -16.37 -0.37
CA ILE A 446 -8.99 -15.12 0.24
C ILE A 446 -7.46 -15.08 0.24
N LYS A 447 -6.90 -13.99 -0.30
CA LYS A 447 -5.48 -13.69 -0.28
C LYS A 447 -5.19 -12.54 0.66
N MET A 448 -4.03 -12.58 1.33
CA MET A 448 -3.55 -11.49 2.17
C MET A 448 -2.62 -10.61 1.38
N GLU A 449 -3.18 -9.73 0.58
CA GLU A 449 -2.52 -8.77 -0.33
C GLU A 449 -3.49 -7.65 -0.75
N PRO A 450 -3.00 -6.49 -1.23
CA PRO A 450 -1.60 -6.06 -1.28
C PRO A 450 -1.09 -5.46 0.02
N VAL A 451 0.23 -5.28 0.13
CA VAL A 451 0.86 -4.57 1.25
C VAL A 451 0.62 -3.05 1.14
N TRP A 452 0.47 -2.38 2.30
CA TRP A 452 0.27 -0.94 2.40
C TRP A 452 0.75 -0.39 3.73
N ASP A 453 1.31 0.84 3.73
CA ASP A 453 1.64 1.60 4.94
C ASP A 453 2.74 0.96 5.81
N TRP A 454 3.98 0.97 5.29
CA TRP A 454 5.16 0.32 5.91
C TRP A 454 6.14 1.33 6.53
N ASP A 455 5.72 2.54 6.84
CA ASP A 455 6.58 3.58 7.41
C ASP A 455 7.00 3.30 8.86
N LEU A 456 6.24 2.48 9.59
CA LEU A 456 6.55 2.01 10.94
C LEU A 456 7.41 0.73 10.99
N ALA A 457 7.92 0.29 9.85
CA ALA A 457 8.75 -0.91 9.71
C ALA A 457 10.26 -0.61 9.81
N PHE A 458 11.08 -1.64 9.71
CA PHE A 458 12.54 -1.57 9.62
C PHE A 458 13.19 -0.77 10.77
N GLY A 459 12.70 -0.98 11.99
CA GLY A 459 13.26 -0.37 13.19
C GLY A 459 12.83 1.09 13.43
N ASN A 460 11.83 1.60 12.72
CA ASN A 460 11.38 2.99 12.86
C ASN A 460 10.49 3.24 14.08
N ALA A 461 9.70 2.24 14.52
CA ALA A 461 8.70 2.44 15.55
C ALA A 461 9.26 2.29 16.97
N ASN A 462 8.95 3.24 17.86
CA ASN A 462 9.26 3.19 19.28
C ASN A 462 8.29 2.30 20.09
N GLY A 463 7.08 2.04 19.56
CA GLY A 463 6.07 1.19 20.17
C GLY A 463 6.26 -0.29 19.86
N LYS A 464 5.65 -1.17 20.68
CA LYS A 464 5.61 -2.64 20.50
C LYS A 464 6.98 -3.26 20.14
N GLN A 465 8.05 -2.66 20.63
CA GLN A 465 9.44 -3.03 20.37
C GLN A 465 9.79 -3.12 18.88
N GLY A 466 9.17 -2.31 18.03
CA GLY A 466 9.40 -2.26 16.59
C GLY A 466 10.86 -1.94 16.20
N PHE A 467 11.58 -1.23 17.07
CA PHE A 467 12.99 -0.90 16.94
C PHE A 467 13.95 -2.08 17.18
N LYS A 468 13.51 -3.12 17.88
CA LYS A 468 14.34 -4.26 18.28
C LYS A 468 14.41 -5.28 17.14
N PRO A 469 15.56 -5.59 16.57
CA PRO A 469 15.64 -6.60 15.52
C PRO A 469 15.40 -8.02 16.04
N GLU A 470 15.69 -8.30 17.30
CA GLU A 470 15.43 -9.57 17.96
C GLU A 470 13.96 -9.64 18.42
N SER A 471 13.43 -10.82 18.64
CA SER A 471 12.04 -11.18 18.96
C SER A 471 11.08 -11.10 17.76
N TRP A 472 10.08 -11.97 17.79
CA TRP A 472 8.94 -11.88 16.87
C TRP A 472 8.04 -10.70 17.25
N TYR A 473 7.30 -10.15 16.28
CA TYR A 473 6.33 -9.09 16.55
C TYR A 473 4.98 -9.66 17.02
N TRP A 474 4.53 -10.77 16.43
CA TRP A 474 3.21 -11.33 16.68
C TRP A 474 2.88 -11.63 18.17
N PRO A 475 3.82 -11.98 19.08
CA PRO A 475 3.49 -12.25 20.48
C PRO A 475 2.95 -11.03 21.24
N TYR A 476 3.18 -9.81 20.73
CA TYR A 476 2.68 -8.57 21.34
C TYR A 476 1.24 -8.23 20.93
N LEU A 477 0.57 -9.12 20.19
CA LEU A 477 -0.77 -8.92 19.65
C LEU A 477 -1.77 -9.90 20.29
N ASP A 478 -3.01 -9.45 20.49
CA ASP A 478 -4.14 -10.34 20.80
C ASP A 478 -4.68 -11.04 19.53
N ASN A 479 -5.67 -11.89 19.70
CA ASN A 479 -6.24 -12.66 18.58
C ASN A 479 -6.96 -11.77 17.56
N ALA A 480 -7.60 -10.69 17.99
CA ALA A 480 -8.26 -9.78 17.07
C ALA A 480 -7.25 -8.93 16.27
N GLN A 481 -6.09 -8.62 16.86
CA GLN A 481 -5.00 -7.91 16.20
C GLN A 481 -4.14 -8.80 15.30
N TYR A 482 -4.16 -10.13 15.54
CA TYR A 482 -3.38 -11.13 14.82
C TYR A 482 -4.32 -12.22 14.28
N PRO A 483 -5.16 -11.88 13.29
CA PRO A 483 -6.25 -12.75 12.86
C PRO A 483 -5.73 -14.05 12.27
N TRP A 484 -6.32 -15.14 12.73
CA TRP A 484 -6.17 -16.51 12.21
C TRP A 484 -4.78 -17.15 12.33
N PHE A 485 -3.69 -16.42 12.37
CA PHE A 485 -2.34 -16.99 12.31
C PHE A 485 -2.02 -17.94 13.45
N ARG A 486 -2.48 -17.67 14.70
CA ARG A 486 -2.21 -18.60 15.80
C ARG A 486 -2.75 -20.00 15.50
N ARG A 487 -3.97 -20.06 14.97
CA ARG A 487 -4.60 -21.31 14.58
C ARG A 487 -3.96 -21.93 13.34
N LEU A 488 -3.58 -21.13 12.33
CA LEU A 488 -2.86 -21.61 11.15
C LEU A 488 -1.56 -22.34 11.53
N PHE A 489 -0.82 -21.82 12.49
CA PHE A 489 0.42 -22.45 12.95
C PHE A 489 0.19 -23.72 13.81
N GLU A 490 -1.04 -24.04 14.18
CA GLU A 490 -1.36 -25.35 14.79
C GLU A 490 -1.38 -26.49 13.74
N ASP A 491 -1.52 -26.15 12.46
CA ASP A 491 -1.36 -27.11 11.37
C ASP A 491 0.15 -27.33 11.10
N PRO A 492 0.67 -28.57 11.31
CA PRO A 492 2.08 -28.86 11.10
C PRO A 492 2.50 -28.71 9.63
N ASP A 493 1.57 -28.79 8.68
CA ASP A 493 1.87 -28.64 7.27
C ASP A 493 1.93 -27.15 6.87
N PHE A 494 1.08 -26.29 7.42
CA PHE A 494 1.22 -24.84 7.28
C PHE A 494 2.53 -24.35 7.90
N ALA A 495 2.85 -24.81 9.11
CA ALA A 495 4.10 -24.46 9.78
C ALA A 495 5.34 -24.91 8.97
N GLN A 496 5.28 -26.10 8.33
CA GLN A 496 6.37 -26.56 7.47
C GLN A 496 6.48 -25.75 6.18
N GLN A 497 5.37 -25.44 5.53
CA GLN A 497 5.39 -24.57 4.35
C GLN A 497 6.00 -23.19 4.66
N TYR A 498 5.74 -22.65 5.85
CA TYR A 498 6.35 -21.41 6.31
C TYR A 498 7.88 -21.52 6.44
N VAL A 499 8.40 -22.62 7.02
CA VAL A 499 9.84 -22.90 7.14
C VAL A 499 10.49 -23.03 5.76
N ASP A 500 9.86 -23.82 4.89
CA ASP A 500 10.37 -24.09 3.54
C ASP A 500 10.41 -22.80 2.71
N ARG A 501 9.34 -21.99 2.80
CA ARG A 501 9.26 -20.69 2.10
C ARG A 501 10.28 -19.69 2.62
N TYR A 502 10.48 -19.62 3.94
CA TYR A 502 11.53 -18.76 4.49
C TYR A 502 12.90 -19.12 3.94
N ALA A 503 13.26 -20.41 3.94
CA ALA A 503 14.56 -20.87 3.41
C ALA A 503 14.71 -20.52 1.92
N GLN A 504 13.65 -20.71 1.12
CA GLN A 504 13.63 -20.31 -0.28
C GLN A 504 13.89 -18.79 -0.44
N LEU A 505 13.20 -17.97 0.34
CA LEU A 505 13.36 -16.52 0.29
C LEU A 505 14.75 -16.08 0.77
N ARG A 506 15.32 -16.76 1.78
CA ARG A 506 16.68 -16.51 2.26
C ARG A 506 17.76 -16.82 1.21
N ALA A 507 17.51 -17.76 0.34
CA ALA A 507 18.39 -18.03 -0.81
C ALA A 507 18.24 -16.97 -1.93
N GLY A 508 17.19 -16.16 -1.91
CA GLY A 508 16.84 -15.20 -2.96
C GLY A 508 16.55 -13.78 -2.43
N ALA A 509 15.28 -13.39 -2.48
CA ALA A 509 14.83 -12.03 -2.20
C ALA A 509 15.16 -11.52 -0.79
N PHE A 510 15.20 -12.40 0.21
CA PHE A 510 15.55 -12.08 1.60
C PHE A 510 17.03 -12.36 1.92
N SER A 511 17.86 -12.70 0.94
CA SER A 511 19.30 -12.78 1.19
C SER A 511 19.85 -11.42 1.63
N THR A 512 20.77 -11.41 2.57
CA THR A 512 21.35 -10.16 3.06
C THR A 512 21.92 -9.30 1.94
N PRO A 513 22.66 -9.84 0.96
CA PRO A 513 23.12 -9.06 -0.20
C PRO A 513 21.95 -8.45 -1.00
N SER A 514 20.88 -9.22 -1.28
CA SER A 514 19.73 -8.74 -2.04
C SER A 514 18.99 -7.60 -1.33
N LEU A 515 18.74 -7.75 -0.03
CA LEU A 515 18.10 -6.71 0.79
C LEU A 515 18.89 -5.40 0.79
N LEU A 516 20.21 -5.50 0.98
CA LEU A 516 21.09 -4.33 1.02
C LEU A 516 21.26 -3.70 -0.35
N ALA A 517 21.38 -4.48 -1.43
CA ALA A 517 21.47 -3.98 -2.79
C ALA A 517 20.21 -3.19 -3.20
N ARG A 518 19.00 -3.67 -2.81
CA ARG A 518 17.74 -2.94 -3.03
C ARG A 518 17.75 -1.61 -2.28
N MET A 519 18.13 -1.63 -1.01
CA MET A 519 18.24 -0.42 -0.20
C MET A 519 19.23 0.58 -0.83
N ASP A 520 20.41 0.11 -1.29
CA ASP A 520 21.43 0.94 -1.94
C ASP A 520 20.92 1.52 -3.28
N GLY A 521 20.20 0.71 -4.06
CA GLY A 521 19.61 1.16 -5.31
C GLY A 521 18.58 2.28 -5.13
N PHE A 522 17.76 2.22 -4.08
CA PHE A 522 16.80 3.28 -3.77
C PHE A 522 17.46 4.51 -3.15
N SER A 523 18.36 4.33 -2.19
CA SER A 523 19.06 5.45 -1.57
C SER A 523 19.97 6.19 -2.56
N GLY A 524 20.59 5.48 -3.51
CA GLY A 524 21.37 6.09 -4.58
C GLY A 524 20.60 7.13 -5.40
N ARG A 525 19.31 6.84 -5.69
CA ARG A 525 18.42 7.77 -6.40
C ARG A 525 18.04 9.02 -5.60
N LEU A 526 18.21 9.01 -4.29
CA LEU A 526 17.81 10.10 -3.40
C LEU A 526 18.97 10.98 -2.96
N ARG A 527 20.21 10.67 -3.36
CA ARG A 527 21.43 11.35 -2.87
C ARG A 527 21.38 12.86 -3.01
N GLU A 528 20.89 13.34 -4.11
CA GLU A 528 20.76 14.77 -4.35
C GLU A 528 19.52 15.35 -3.66
N ALA A 529 18.36 14.76 -3.91
CA ALA A 529 17.08 15.31 -3.49
C ALA A 529 16.87 15.28 -1.97
N GLN A 530 17.48 14.32 -1.24
CA GLN A 530 17.38 14.25 0.21
C GLN A 530 17.96 15.50 0.89
N ALA A 531 19.02 16.07 0.36
CA ALA A 531 19.61 17.28 0.94
C ALA A 531 18.61 18.45 0.91
N ARG A 532 17.95 18.67 -0.23
CA ARG A 532 16.89 19.67 -0.36
C ARG A 532 15.67 19.35 0.50
N ASN A 533 15.30 18.06 0.61
CA ASN A 533 14.21 17.63 1.46
C ASN A 533 14.45 18.00 2.93
N PHE A 534 15.65 17.74 3.46
CA PHE A 534 15.96 18.02 4.85
C PHE A 534 16.33 19.49 5.11
N GLN A 535 16.71 20.24 4.07
CA GLN A 535 16.75 21.70 4.16
C GLN A 535 15.33 22.28 4.31
N ARG A 536 14.34 21.75 3.58
CA ARG A 536 12.94 22.17 3.68
C ARG A 536 12.30 21.72 4.99
N TRP A 537 12.61 20.51 5.43
CA TRP A 537 12.10 19.87 6.64
C TRP A 537 13.27 19.49 7.53
N PRO A 538 13.75 20.40 8.40
CA PRO A 538 14.90 20.15 9.26
C PRO A 538 14.50 19.28 10.45
N ILE A 539 14.30 17.97 10.19
CA ILE A 539 13.87 16.95 11.14
C ILE A 539 14.90 15.87 11.42
N LEU A 540 16.06 15.90 10.76
CA LEU A 540 17.24 15.16 11.22
C LEU A 540 17.62 15.72 12.59
N ASP A 541 18.21 14.92 13.47
CA ASP A 541 18.51 15.27 14.88
C ASP A 541 17.30 15.57 15.79
N LYS A 542 16.06 15.51 15.26
CA LYS A 542 14.84 15.79 16.03
C LYS A 542 13.98 14.55 16.17
N GLU A 543 13.40 14.38 17.35
CA GLU A 543 12.41 13.34 17.55
C GLU A 543 11.14 13.67 16.75
N VAL A 544 10.74 12.75 15.88
CA VAL A 544 9.46 12.78 15.16
C VAL A 544 8.73 11.49 15.50
N TRP A 545 7.63 11.61 16.22
CA TRP A 545 6.83 10.43 16.52
C TRP A 545 6.48 9.67 15.22
N PRO A 546 6.59 8.35 15.14
CA PRO A 546 6.92 7.39 16.21
C PRO A 546 8.38 6.88 16.15
N ASN A 547 9.35 7.69 15.72
CA ASN A 547 10.73 7.25 15.61
C ASN A 547 11.27 6.74 16.94
N TYR A 548 11.99 5.63 16.91
CA TYR A 548 12.83 5.18 18.02
C TYR A 548 14.23 5.76 17.90
N TYR A 549 14.81 5.71 16.71
CA TYR A 549 16.12 6.23 16.41
C TYR A 549 16.02 7.63 15.78
N THR A 550 16.97 8.47 16.12
CA THR A 550 17.11 9.81 15.58
C THR A 550 18.56 10.04 15.18
N GLY A 551 18.84 9.98 13.89
CA GLY A 551 20.17 10.20 13.31
C GLY A 551 20.45 11.69 13.10
N GLN A 552 21.74 12.08 13.20
CA GLN A 552 22.21 13.43 12.94
C GLN A 552 22.26 13.75 11.43
N SER A 553 22.28 12.69 10.62
CA SER A 553 22.34 12.76 9.16
C SER A 553 21.45 11.72 8.52
N TRP A 554 21.13 11.91 7.25
CA TRP A 554 20.41 10.91 6.45
C TRP A 554 21.18 9.60 6.32
N ASP A 555 22.50 9.66 6.22
CA ASP A 555 23.35 8.47 6.16
C ASP A 555 23.32 7.65 7.45
N GLU A 556 23.18 8.31 8.60
CA GLU A 556 22.98 7.61 9.89
C GLU A 556 21.61 6.93 9.97
N GLU A 557 20.55 7.56 9.46
CA GLU A 557 19.23 6.93 9.35
C GLU A 557 19.26 5.69 8.43
N LEU A 558 19.99 5.77 7.32
CA LEU A 558 20.21 4.62 6.44
C LEU A 558 21.04 3.53 7.12
N LEU A 559 22.09 3.92 7.87
CA LEU A 559 22.94 2.96 8.60
C LEU A 559 22.15 2.23 9.68
N TRP A 560 21.26 2.95 10.41
CA TRP A 560 20.36 2.34 11.37
C TRP A 560 19.48 1.27 10.72
N MET A 561 18.80 1.60 9.63
CA MET A 561 17.94 0.67 8.90
C MET A 561 18.72 -0.53 8.35
N ARG A 562 19.93 -0.32 7.84
CA ARG A 562 20.85 -1.36 7.35
C ARG A 562 21.25 -2.32 8.46
N ASN A 563 21.61 -1.81 9.62
CA ASN A 563 22.01 -2.60 10.78
C ASN A 563 20.82 -3.36 11.36
N PHE A 564 19.63 -2.74 11.39
CA PHE A 564 18.40 -3.42 11.75
C PHE A 564 18.17 -4.64 10.85
N LEU A 565 18.21 -4.50 9.53
CA LEU A 565 18.00 -5.60 8.58
C LEU A 565 19.02 -6.73 8.78
N ARG A 566 20.31 -6.42 8.89
CA ARG A 566 21.35 -7.44 9.11
C ARG A 566 21.12 -8.24 10.39
N ARG A 567 20.85 -7.56 11.49
CA ARG A 567 20.58 -8.20 12.79
C ARG A 567 19.28 -8.98 12.77
N ARG A 568 18.26 -8.42 12.12
CA ARG A 568 16.94 -9.05 12.00
C ARG A 568 17.00 -10.39 11.27
N VAL A 569 17.63 -10.39 10.12
CA VAL A 569 17.82 -11.61 9.32
C VAL A 569 18.62 -12.65 10.08
N ALA A 570 19.75 -12.26 10.67
CA ALA A 570 20.58 -13.16 11.45
C ALA A 570 19.82 -13.75 12.66
N TRP A 571 18.99 -12.94 13.32
CA TRP A 571 18.16 -13.41 14.43
C TRP A 571 17.10 -14.41 13.96
N ILE A 572 16.39 -14.11 12.85
CA ILE A 572 15.35 -15.00 12.29
C ILE A 572 15.96 -16.32 11.86
N ASP A 573 17.15 -16.33 11.22
CA ASP A 573 17.85 -17.54 10.80
C ASP A 573 18.05 -18.52 11.98
N LEU A 574 18.31 -18.01 13.17
CA LEU A 574 18.50 -18.81 14.39
C LEU A 574 17.21 -19.40 14.96
N GLN A 575 16.04 -18.98 14.48
CA GLN A 575 14.76 -19.50 14.96
C GLN A 575 14.36 -20.81 14.26
N PHE A 576 15.03 -21.16 13.17
CA PHE A 576 14.76 -22.35 12.38
C PHE A 576 15.87 -23.41 12.58
N ILE A 577 15.51 -24.67 12.37
CA ILE A 577 16.48 -25.75 12.31
C ILE A 577 17.31 -25.55 11.05
N ALA A 578 18.64 -25.57 11.21
CA ALA A 578 19.56 -25.37 10.10
C ALA A 578 19.39 -26.47 9.04
N VAL A 579 19.29 -26.03 7.79
CA VAL A 579 19.21 -26.92 6.63
C VAL A 579 20.47 -27.77 6.56
N PRO A 580 20.38 -29.11 6.32
CA PRO A 580 21.55 -29.97 6.15
C PRO A 580 22.46 -29.45 5.03
N GLN A 581 23.74 -29.66 5.22
CA GLN A 581 24.78 -29.37 4.22
C GLN A 581 25.47 -30.69 3.81
N LEU A 582 25.76 -30.80 2.52
CA LEU A 582 26.45 -31.94 1.95
C LEU A 582 27.92 -31.62 1.78
N THR A 583 28.77 -32.50 2.31
CA THR A 583 30.20 -32.53 1.98
C THR A 583 30.54 -33.89 1.34
N ARG A 584 31.58 -33.93 0.50
CA ARG A 584 32.06 -35.15 -0.13
C ARG A 584 33.50 -35.40 0.32
N SER A 585 33.80 -36.63 0.68
CA SER A 585 35.14 -37.13 1.06
C SER A 585 35.45 -38.43 0.34
N GLN A 586 36.64 -38.97 0.54
CA GLN A 586 37.00 -40.29 0.02
C GLN A 586 36.14 -41.43 0.59
N GLU A 587 35.59 -41.22 1.79
CA GLU A 587 34.71 -42.19 2.47
C GLU A 587 33.26 -42.09 1.99
N GLY A 588 32.91 -41.15 1.13
CA GLY A 588 31.54 -40.91 0.62
C GLY A 588 30.95 -39.54 0.97
N ALA A 589 29.65 -39.45 0.85
CA ALA A 589 28.87 -38.24 1.17
C ALA A 589 28.62 -38.15 2.67
N ARG A 590 28.78 -36.96 3.22
CA ARG A 590 28.45 -36.63 4.63
C ARG A 590 27.43 -35.52 4.69
N LEU A 591 26.43 -35.67 5.55
CA LEU A 591 25.42 -34.65 5.86
C LEU A 591 25.73 -34.07 7.24
N LEU A 592 25.70 -32.72 7.30
CA LEU A 592 25.94 -31.98 8.52
C LEU A 592 24.84 -30.96 8.73
N THR A 593 24.48 -30.67 9.97
CA THR A 593 23.60 -29.55 10.33
C THR A 593 24.19 -28.77 11.50
N ALA A 594 24.05 -27.45 11.47
CA ALA A 594 24.52 -26.58 12.55
C ALA A 594 23.60 -26.62 13.79
N THR A 595 22.43 -27.27 13.73
CA THR A 595 21.50 -27.36 14.88
C THR A 595 21.93 -28.53 15.79
N PRO A 596 22.35 -28.27 17.04
CA PRO A 596 22.74 -29.31 17.98
C PRO A 596 21.59 -30.29 18.28
N GLY A 597 21.92 -31.59 18.33
CA GLY A 597 20.98 -32.65 18.66
C GLY A 597 19.94 -32.94 17.57
N ALA A 598 20.03 -32.32 16.40
CA ALA A 598 19.15 -32.64 15.29
C ALA A 598 19.56 -33.95 14.61
N LYS A 599 18.57 -34.81 14.35
CA LYS A 599 18.74 -35.99 13.50
C LYS A 599 18.52 -35.57 12.05
N ILE A 600 19.30 -36.13 11.12
CA ILE A 600 19.12 -35.89 9.69
C ILE A 600 18.48 -37.12 9.07
N TYR A 601 17.40 -36.90 8.31
CA TYR A 601 16.72 -37.89 7.49
C TYR A 601 16.90 -37.56 6.02
N TYR A 602 17.12 -38.56 5.19
CA TYR A 602 17.32 -38.36 3.77
C TYR A 602 16.72 -39.48 2.92
N THR A 603 16.40 -39.13 1.67
CA THR A 603 15.98 -40.04 0.60
C THR A 603 16.95 -39.93 -0.57
N LEU A 604 16.97 -40.94 -1.44
CA LEU A 604 17.86 -41.00 -2.62
C LEU A 604 17.08 -41.02 -3.94
N ASP A 605 15.75 -40.97 -3.87
CA ASP A 605 14.81 -41.00 -5.00
C ASP A 605 14.19 -39.63 -5.32
N GLY A 606 14.48 -38.61 -4.51
CA GLY A 606 13.96 -37.26 -4.66
C GLY A 606 12.66 -37.00 -3.89
N SER A 607 12.13 -38.01 -3.18
CA SER A 607 10.99 -37.81 -2.29
C SER A 607 11.38 -37.00 -1.04
N ASP A 608 10.40 -36.35 -0.41
CA ASP A 608 10.65 -35.63 0.85
C ASP A 608 10.74 -36.62 2.01
N PRO A 609 11.77 -36.55 2.87
CA PRO A 609 11.86 -37.37 4.09
C PRO A 609 10.69 -37.17 5.07
N ARG A 610 9.93 -36.05 4.95
CA ARG A 610 8.76 -35.72 5.75
C ARG A 610 7.48 -35.98 4.95
N VAL A 611 6.51 -36.63 5.55
CA VAL A 611 5.15 -36.72 5.01
C VAL A 611 4.21 -35.69 5.67
N SER A 612 3.03 -35.50 5.09
CA SER A 612 1.97 -34.64 5.67
C SER A 612 1.69 -35.06 7.12
N GLY A 613 1.46 -34.07 7.99
CA GLY A 613 1.34 -34.28 9.43
C GLY A 613 2.69 -34.39 10.18
N GLY A 614 3.83 -34.41 9.47
CA GLY A 614 5.17 -34.29 10.06
C GLY A 614 5.86 -35.60 10.47
N ALA A 615 5.33 -36.76 10.09
CA ALA A 615 6.00 -38.03 10.28
C ALA A 615 7.18 -38.21 9.31
N VAL A 616 8.10 -39.13 9.64
CA VAL A 616 9.15 -39.59 8.75
C VAL A 616 8.56 -40.55 7.74
N THR A 617 8.86 -40.44 6.47
CA THR A 617 8.42 -41.41 5.46
C THR A 617 9.20 -42.72 5.58
N ASP A 618 8.58 -43.83 5.26
CA ASP A 618 9.22 -45.14 5.23
C ASP A 618 10.37 -45.24 4.22
N LEU A 619 10.43 -44.36 3.24
CA LEU A 619 11.50 -44.26 2.26
C LEU A 619 12.75 -43.52 2.81
N ALA A 620 12.62 -42.80 3.93
CA ALA A 620 13.72 -42.05 4.49
C ALA A 620 14.67 -42.90 5.33
N ARG A 621 15.94 -42.59 5.25
CA ARG A 621 16.98 -43.15 6.08
C ARG A 621 17.43 -42.12 7.11
N GLU A 622 17.64 -42.55 8.36
CA GLU A 622 18.33 -41.73 9.36
C GLU A 622 19.83 -41.70 9.03
N TYR A 623 20.42 -40.52 9.01
CA TYR A 623 21.85 -40.35 8.74
C TYR A 623 22.67 -40.73 9.98
N THR A 624 23.50 -41.73 9.85
CA THR A 624 24.40 -42.25 10.92
C THR A 624 25.89 -42.14 10.58
N GLY A 625 26.23 -41.83 9.35
CA GLY A 625 27.62 -41.75 8.89
C GLY A 625 27.76 -41.60 7.38
N ALA A 626 28.98 -41.53 6.87
CA ALA A 626 29.23 -41.41 5.45
C ALA A 626 28.57 -42.52 4.63
N PHE A 627 28.01 -42.16 3.47
CA PHE A 627 27.32 -43.09 2.59
C PHE A 627 27.67 -42.87 1.12
N PRO A 628 27.58 -43.91 0.27
CA PRO A 628 27.77 -43.78 -1.16
C PRO A 628 26.70 -42.87 -1.77
N LEU A 629 27.11 -41.88 -2.58
CA LEU A 629 26.17 -40.98 -3.30
C LEU A 629 26.57 -40.94 -4.78
N PRO A 630 25.99 -41.84 -5.62
CA PRO A 630 26.17 -41.84 -7.05
C PRO A 630 25.75 -40.49 -7.68
N ALA A 631 26.34 -40.17 -8.85
CA ALA A 631 26.16 -38.86 -9.49
C ALA A 631 24.68 -38.54 -9.83
N ASP A 632 23.91 -39.56 -10.23
CA ASP A 632 22.52 -39.41 -10.67
C ASP A 632 21.50 -39.52 -9.53
N THR A 633 21.96 -39.57 -8.28
CA THR A 633 21.09 -39.73 -7.12
C THR A 633 20.33 -38.42 -6.80
N LYS A 634 19.03 -38.52 -6.64
CA LYS A 634 18.16 -37.38 -6.26
C LYS A 634 18.10 -37.28 -4.73
N LEU A 635 19.17 -36.82 -4.11
CA LEU A 635 19.22 -36.67 -2.65
C LEU A 635 18.27 -35.53 -2.20
N VAL A 636 17.42 -35.83 -1.24
CA VAL A 636 16.69 -34.85 -0.43
C VAL A 636 16.97 -35.13 1.04
N ALA A 637 17.34 -34.10 1.81
CA ALA A 637 17.62 -34.27 3.23
C ALA A 637 16.98 -33.16 4.06
N ARG A 638 16.48 -33.53 5.24
CA ARG A 638 15.97 -32.61 6.26
C ARG A 638 16.57 -32.94 7.63
N ALA A 639 16.78 -31.92 8.45
CA ALA A 639 17.10 -32.09 9.86
C ALA A 639 15.82 -32.01 10.71
N LYS A 640 15.75 -32.78 11.81
CA LYS A 640 14.59 -32.87 12.69
C LYS A 640 15.00 -32.76 14.16
N VAL A 641 14.26 -31.96 14.93
CA VAL A 641 14.35 -31.89 16.39
C VAL A 641 12.92 -31.98 16.97
N GLY A 642 12.65 -33.04 17.72
CA GLY A 642 11.28 -33.31 18.19
C GLY A 642 10.32 -33.50 17.00
N THR A 643 9.27 -32.70 16.96
CA THR A 643 8.27 -32.68 15.87
C THR A 643 8.63 -31.71 14.72
N ARG A 644 9.65 -30.87 14.91
CA ARG A 644 10.03 -29.80 13.97
C ARG A 644 11.05 -30.28 12.96
N TRP A 645 10.93 -29.79 11.73
CA TRP A 645 11.80 -30.08 10.62
C TRP A 645 12.49 -28.82 10.07
N SER A 646 13.68 -28.98 9.52
CA SER A 646 14.31 -27.95 8.69
C SER A 646 13.61 -27.84 7.32
N ALA A 647 13.94 -26.79 6.57
CA ALA A 647 13.71 -26.81 5.14
C ALA A 647 14.52 -27.94 4.45
N PRO A 648 14.12 -28.37 3.23
CA PRO A 648 14.79 -29.43 2.53
C PRO A 648 16.13 -28.96 1.94
N PHE A 649 17.11 -29.81 2.01
CA PHE A 649 18.34 -29.70 1.23
C PHE A 649 18.22 -30.57 -0.02
N THR A 650 18.53 -30.00 -1.20
CA THR A 650 18.68 -30.72 -2.47
C THR A 650 19.95 -30.24 -3.16
N PRO A 651 20.88 -31.13 -3.52
CA PRO A 651 22.09 -30.74 -4.24
C PRO A 651 21.76 -30.06 -5.56
N GLY A 652 22.44 -28.94 -5.87
CA GLY A 652 22.27 -28.25 -7.16
C GLY A 652 21.08 -27.28 -7.27
N ARG A 653 20.21 -27.16 -6.29
CA ARG A 653 19.29 -26.01 -6.18
C ARG A 653 20.03 -24.84 -5.49
N LYS A 654 20.51 -23.91 -6.30
CA LYS A 654 20.96 -22.57 -5.83
C LYS A 654 19.78 -21.63 -5.67
#